data_29d373fc0ca7224d566a54fda253aee6
#
_entry.id   29d373fc0ca7224d566a54fda253aee6
#
_cell.length_a   1.000
_cell.length_b   1.000
_cell.length_c   1.000
_cell.angle_alpha   90.00
_cell.angle_beta   90.00
_cell.angle_gamma   90.00
#
_symmetry.space_group_name_H-M   'P 1'
#
loop_
_entity.id
_entity.type
_entity.pdbx_description
1 polymer ?
#
loop_
_entity_poly.entity_id
_entity_poly.type
_entity_poly.pdbx_seq_one_letter_code
_entity_poly.pdbx_strand_id
1 'polypeptide(L)'
;MRMVDMNRRGLMRASVAAALGATVAGVVSADEVPESDTPGAPSVRGDLKRFSTTAFGAEVTGPFVFEDGSLLYSLQHPEEENPEPFGRAAVGYFSGFQFEFDGSNDDFPEVGVPDTEEKQRAVRSAAGDYEVLVQGREPINGGEERLGVVQTPDGTDITRDNFPGTQYGAAATNPDCNQFVPTDEDGTEGYLFTNWENSPGCVSRVPISRNEDGEWRADPENAINLTNTESLRAHGGTRINCYGDLSPWETMISAEENYAHPRVNLTNTVGDIVDAGSGDGLVGACQFWNRPNPTEVGDAIETYADEGDISESFYPQGLFAVTGVEFLAYYLGADAPPGQDDGTNSRFPIDDVYPNPYRYGYFVDFREPTADEPEAVKYYVMGRASWEAPDVQGDRKTVYGCSDGDSKGIYKFVADDPIDEYDDTDDIAGTLFAPKITNDAASAAEAGERNSPAQTPLEVDWIPLGSATNGEVESWVAEYDDVTQVDYLEAHAETDWRDNRAAALREADLEVIENGNRTYVTNEAIVEWAAQYEENGPDGVDEELRRVPFLETRAAAKEIGASIEFNKAEGVDSVDDSEPGDFIYFGISEFNDALADDEGDVQLDRVDGGVVYRAELEPDYNVSTLEPVITGPDFTDTPADADDALRNIDNVYTMRDGRVLCCEDGFGGPARSYPNDGLYVFQPHVRLDVSSVAVGQGDAVEAEVVARNVPKGISGGEFTVNVADPDVVGITSASYPDSVGLSEPPTIGDDGAAASFRFADVDDEMPAADTEFTLATVTLTGRGAGVTDIDTAGSFDNDDGETVEVEARSGLAITGPANIGSGGDSPTDPDGDGLYEDVNGNGRVDYADVELLFENLESDSVTSNARAFDFNQNDRLDFDDVVSLYAEVN
;
A
#
# COMPACT_ATOMS: atom_id res chain seq x y z
N MET A 1 20.73 -4.00 41.08
CA MET A 1 19.97 -3.33 40.05
C MET A 1 18.49 -3.52 40.39
N ARG A 2 17.73 -2.48 40.54
CA ARG A 2 16.33 -2.60 40.93
C ARG A 2 15.53 -2.87 39.66
N MET A 3 14.92 -4.06 39.55
CA MET A 3 13.85 -4.29 38.61
C MET A 3 12.73 -3.26 38.87
N VAL A 4 12.42 -2.49 37.88
CA VAL A 4 11.22 -1.67 37.86
C VAL A 4 10.09 -2.69 37.64
N ASP A 5 9.18 -2.74 38.59
CA ASP A 5 7.94 -3.51 38.54
C ASP A 5 7.06 -2.89 37.45
N MET A 6 7.28 -3.28 36.20
CA MET A 6 6.35 -2.98 35.11
C MET A 6 5.13 -3.85 35.35
N ASN A 7 3.98 -3.23 35.55
CA ASN A 7 2.74 -3.95 35.70
C ASN A 7 2.39 -4.66 34.35
N ARG A 8 1.56 -5.69 34.40
CA ARG A 8 1.17 -6.48 33.24
C ARG A 8 0.62 -5.64 32.05
N ARG A 9 0.05 -4.46 32.35
CA ARG A 9 -0.42 -3.50 31.34
C ARG A 9 0.72 -2.84 30.55
N GLY A 10 1.84 -2.54 31.18
CA GLY A 10 3.02 -2.02 30.51
C GLY A 10 3.70 -3.02 29.60
N LEU A 11 3.60 -4.33 29.91
CA LEU A 11 4.15 -5.39 29.08
C LEU A 11 3.27 -5.66 27.84
N MET A 12 1.93 -5.54 27.99
CA MET A 12 0.99 -5.64 26.86
C MET A 12 1.15 -4.47 25.90
N ARG A 13 1.25 -3.24 26.42
CA ARG A 13 1.51 -2.05 25.58
C ARG A 13 2.85 -2.14 24.86
N ALA A 14 3.88 -2.67 25.52
CA ALA A 14 5.16 -2.91 24.86
C ALA A 14 5.10 -4.05 23.81
N SER A 15 4.20 -5.04 23.99
CA SER A 15 4.07 -6.16 23.05
C SER A 15 3.30 -5.77 21.80
N VAL A 16 2.25 -4.96 21.94
CA VAL A 16 1.46 -4.46 20.81
C VAL A 16 2.20 -3.32 20.10
N ALA A 17 2.88 -2.44 20.85
CA ALA A 17 3.72 -1.40 20.25
C ALA A 17 4.93 -1.98 19.48
N ALA A 18 5.46 -3.14 19.90
CA ALA A 18 6.45 -3.88 19.11
C ALA A 18 5.84 -4.55 17.87
N ALA A 19 4.53 -4.75 17.88
CA ALA A 19 3.77 -5.34 16.79
C ALA A 19 3.49 -4.39 15.64
N LEU A 20 3.26 -3.14 15.99
CA LEU A 20 2.89 -2.08 15.05
C LEU A 20 4.11 -1.22 14.65
N GLY A 21 5.29 -1.86 14.48
CA GLY A 21 6.49 -1.12 14.06
C GLY A 21 7.00 -0.11 15.08
N ALA A 22 6.57 -0.21 16.36
CA ALA A 22 7.33 0.48 17.39
C ALA A 22 8.73 -0.16 17.41
N THR A 23 9.62 0.37 16.57
CA THR A 23 11.03 0.25 16.79
C THR A 23 11.24 0.45 18.29
N VAL A 24 11.91 -0.48 18.97
CA VAL A 24 12.71 -0.08 20.08
C VAL A 24 13.76 0.83 19.45
N ALA A 25 13.37 2.05 19.11
CA ALA A 25 14.32 3.11 18.98
C ALA A 25 15.21 2.90 20.20
N GLY A 26 16.46 2.53 20.01
CA GLY A 26 17.43 2.59 21.07
C GLY A 26 17.07 3.89 21.77
N VAL A 27 16.87 3.89 23.08
CA VAL A 27 16.39 5.05 23.82
C VAL A 27 17.19 6.25 23.34
N VAL A 28 16.75 6.85 22.26
CA VAL A 28 17.16 8.19 21.87
C VAL A 28 16.63 9.00 23.04
N SER A 29 17.55 9.45 23.87
CA SER A 29 17.19 10.30 24.99
C SER A 29 16.34 11.42 24.41
N ALA A 30 15.27 11.81 25.07
CA ALA A 30 14.38 12.90 24.65
C ALA A 30 15.11 14.24 24.35
N ASP A 31 16.42 14.25 24.44
CA ASP A 31 17.32 15.36 24.14
C ASP A 31 17.91 15.36 22.70
N GLU A 32 17.57 14.37 21.84
CA GLU A 32 18.10 14.25 20.46
C GLU A 32 17.01 14.29 19.36
N VAL A 33 15.78 14.65 19.67
CA VAL A 33 14.81 15.04 18.64
C VAL A 33 15.31 16.35 18.03
N PRO A 34 15.66 16.41 16.75
CA PRO A 34 16.05 17.68 16.13
C PRO A 34 14.92 18.69 16.34
N GLU A 35 15.23 19.88 16.84
CA GLU A 35 14.28 21.00 16.74
C GLU A 35 13.95 21.14 15.26
N SER A 36 12.69 20.83 14.87
CA SER A 36 12.28 20.86 13.49
C SER A 36 12.24 22.31 13.00
N ASP A 37 13.29 22.74 12.30
CA ASP A 37 13.27 23.92 11.46
C ASP A 37 12.77 23.57 10.04
N THR A 38 12.04 22.44 9.85
CA THR A 38 11.62 22.00 8.53
C THR A 38 10.57 22.94 7.98
N PRO A 39 10.88 23.76 6.96
CA PRO A 39 9.87 24.62 6.35
C PRO A 39 8.88 23.78 5.57
N GLY A 40 7.58 23.91 5.85
CA GLY A 40 6.53 23.46 4.96
C GLY A 40 5.78 22.18 5.34
N ALA A 41 5.99 21.62 6.55
CA ALA A 41 5.09 20.61 7.07
C ALA A 41 4.13 21.21 8.11
N PRO A 42 2.85 20.82 8.16
CA PRO A 42 2.13 19.96 7.23
C PRO A 42 1.82 20.63 5.87
N SER A 43 1.64 19.82 4.83
CA SER A 43 1.25 20.28 3.51
C SER A 43 0.03 19.47 3.02
N VAL A 44 -0.99 20.15 2.51
CA VAL A 44 -2.21 19.54 1.98
C VAL A 44 -2.53 20.16 0.63
N ARG A 45 -2.70 19.33 -0.40
CA ARG A 45 -3.12 19.75 -1.74
C ARG A 45 -4.60 19.50 -1.92
N GLY A 46 -5.40 20.18 -1.11
CA GLY A 46 -6.85 20.06 -1.05
C GLY A 46 -7.40 20.59 0.26
N ASP A 47 -8.66 20.32 0.52
CA ASP A 47 -9.34 20.61 1.77
C ASP A 47 -9.33 19.38 2.67
N LEU A 48 -8.76 19.50 3.87
CA LEU A 48 -8.70 18.44 4.87
C LEU A 48 -9.47 18.85 6.12
N LYS A 49 -10.50 18.09 6.50
CA LYS A 49 -11.29 18.34 7.71
C LYS A 49 -11.36 17.10 8.60
N ARG A 50 -11.15 17.30 9.90
CA ARG A 50 -11.37 16.25 10.91
C ARG A 50 -12.86 16.05 11.14
N PHE A 51 -13.38 14.88 10.75
CA PHE A 51 -14.78 14.50 10.96
C PHE A 51 -15.05 13.99 12.38
N SER A 52 -14.16 13.14 12.91
CA SER A 52 -14.35 12.58 14.25
C SER A 52 -13.03 12.39 15.01
N THR A 53 -13.15 12.20 16.32
CA THR A 53 -12.08 11.69 17.18
C THR A 53 -12.58 10.50 17.96
N THR A 54 -11.74 9.46 18.10
CA THR A 54 -12.03 8.24 18.85
C THR A 54 -12.10 8.47 20.36
N ALA A 55 -12.49 7.42 21.10
CA ALA A 55 -12.34 7.37 22.55
C ALA A 55 -10.89 7.07 22.92
N PHE A 56 -10.48 7.47 24.13
CA PHE A 56 -9.10 7.35 24.61
C PHE A 56 -8.53 5.93 24.41
N GLY A 57 -7.37 5.87 23.76
CA GLY A 57 -6.65 4.64 23.45
C GLY A 57 -7.25 3.79 22.35
N ALA A 58 -8.29 4.28 21.69
CA ALA A 58 -8.82 3.64 20.50
C ALA A 58 -8.16 4.23 19.25
N GLU A 59 -7.84 3.37 18.33
CA GLU A 59 -7.50 3.67 16.95
C GLU A 59 -8.78 3.72 16.10
N VAL A 60 -8.80 4.55 15.08
CA VAL A 60 -9.87 4.59 14.08
C VAL A 60 -9.46 3.75 12.88
N THR A 61 -10.22 2.69 12.58
CA THR A 61 -9.89 1.74 11.51
C THR A 61 -11.13 1.35 10.72
N GLY A 62 -10.92 0.78 9.54
CA GLY A 62 -11.97 0.22 8.70
C GLY A 62 -13.10 1.19 8.38
N PRO A 63 -12.82 2.41 7.89
CA PRO A 63 -13.88 3.31 7.47
C PRO A 63 -14.61 2.74 6.26
N PHE A 64 -15.93 2.88 6.24
CA PHE A 64 -16.77 2.44 5.13
C PHE A 64 -17.94 3.40 4.96
N VAL A 65 -18.25 3.74 3.72
CA VAL A 65 -19.41 4.61 3.39
C VAL A 65 -20.41 3.83 2.55
N PHE A 66 -21.61 3.65 3.08
CA PHE A 66 -22.70 2.99 2.36
C PHE A 66 -23.16 3.81 1.14
N GLU A 67 -23.85 3.17 0.21
CA GLU A 67 -24.40 3.85 -0.98
C GLU A 67 -25.28 5.08 -0.67
N ASP A 68 -25.90 5.08 0.50
CA ASP A 68 -26.73 6.18 0.96
C ASP A 68 -25.96 7.31 1.66
N GLY A 69 -24.62 7.22 1.74
CA GLY A 69 -23.74 8.16 2.43
C GLY A 69 -23.61 7.96 3.93
N SER A 70 -24.22 6.92 4.52
CA SER A 70 -24.01 6.57 5.94
C SER A 70 -22.55 6.14 6.16
N LEU A 71 -21.92 6.69 7.21
CA LEU A 71 -20.51 6.39 7.56
C LEU A 71 -20.45 5.40 8.72
N LEU A 72 -19.56 4.43 8.59
CA LEU A 72 -19.23 3.41 9.60
C LEU A 72 -17.72 3.37 9.79
N TYR A 73 -17.26 3.07 11.02
CA TYR A 73 -15.86 2.69 11.29
C TYR A 73 -15.72 1.87 12.59
N SER A 74 -14.54 1.32 12.82
CA SER A 74 -14.19 0.55 14.01
C SER A 74 -13.50 1.39 15.08
N LEU A 75 -13.70 1.01 16.35
CA LEU A 75 -12.90 1.41 17.49
C LEU A 75 -12.00 0.24 17.87
N GLN A 76 -10.74 0.28 17.46
CA GLN A 76 -9.75 -0.74 17.74
C GLN A 76 -9.16 -0.50 19.15
N HIS A 77 -9.02 -1.54 19.98
CA HIS A 77 -8.39 -1.57 21.31
C HIS A 77 -8.60 -0.38 22.28
N PRO A 78 -9.80 0.18 22.42
CA PRO A 78 -10.03 1.28 23.33
C PRO A 78 -9.67 0.93 24.78
N GLU A 79 -9.30 1.93 25.59
CA GLU A 79 -9.04 1.73 27.01
C GLU A 79 -10.32 1.28 27.76
N GLU A 80 -10.22 0.17 28.53
CA GLU A 80 -11.35 -0.41 29.27
C GLU A 80 -11.99 0.56 30.29
N GLU A 81 -11.25 1.59 30.70
CA GLU A 81 -11.73 2.63 31.62
C GLU A 81 -12.61 3.70 30.97
N ASN A 82 -12.76 3.68 29.64
CA ASN A 82 -13.72 4.55 28.97
C ASN A 82 -15.15 4.22 29.42
N PRO A 83 -16.07 5.21 29.44
CA PRO A 83 -17.47 4.94 29.75
C PRO A 83 -18.10 4.05 28.64
N GLU A 84 -19.05 3.22 29.02
CA GLU A 84 -19.86 2.47 28.04
C GLU A 84 -20.57 3.44 27.07
N PRO A 85 -20.59 3.13 25.75
CA PRO A 85 -20.17 1.87 25.13
C PRO A 85 -18.68 1.83 24.66
N PHE A 86 -17.88 2.83 24.95
CA PHE A 86 -16.55 3.06 24.38
C PHE A 86 -15.39 2.35 25.10
N GLY A 87 -15.67 1.51 26.08
CA GLY A 87 -14.65 0.73 26.83
C GLY A 87 -14.32 -0.63 26.23
N ARG A 88 -14.82 -0.96 25.05
CA ARG A 88 -14.55 -2.20 24.33
C ARG A 88 -14.47 -1.94 22.84
N ALA A 89 -13.67 -2.74 22.15
CA ALA A 89 -13.64 -2.76 20.70
C ALA A 89 -15.04 -2.90 20.09
N ALA A 90 -15.32 -2.09 19.10
CA ALA A 90 -16.66 -2.00 18.53
C ALA A 90 -16.64 -1.57 17.07
N VAL A 91 -17.64 -1.98 16.32
CA VAL A 91 -17.98 -1.43 15.02
C VAL A 91 -19.26 -0.63 15.16
N GLY A 92 -19.26 0.58 14.65
CA GLY A 92 -20.42 1.47 14.77
C GLY A 92 -20.55 2.45 13.60
N TYR A 93 -21.69 3.10 13.52
CA TYR A 93 -22.01 4.04 12.47
C TYR A 93 -22.47 5.39 13.06
N PHE A 94 -22.54 6.44 12.22
CA PHE A 94 -23.00 7.77 12.63
C PHE A 94 -24.48 7.96 12.33
N SER A 95 -25.31 7.84 13.35
CA SER A 95 -26.76 8.08 13.23
C SER A 95 -27.03 9.58 13.03
N GLY A 96 -27.97 9.87 12.10
CA GLY A 96 -28.36 11.25 11.82
C GLY A 96 -27.37 12.05 10.95
N PHE A 97 -26.40 11.38 10.34
CA PHE A 97 -25.48 11.95 9.36
C PHE A 97 -25.36 11.01 8.14
N GLN A 98 -25.25 11.60 6.96
CA GLN A 98 -24.95 10.95 5.69
C GLN A 98 -24.16 11.93 4.84
N PHE A 99 -23.15 11.47 4.13
CA PHE A 99 -22.49 12.28 3.11
C PHE A 99 -23.44 12.52 1.92
N GLU A 100 -23.41 13.72 1.41
CA GLU A 100 -23.96 14.04 0.08
C GLU A 100 -22.82 13.88 -0.92
N PHE A 101 -22.98 13.01 -1.92
CA PHE A 101 -21.92 12.72 -2.89
C PHE A 101 -21.88 13.79 -3.99
N ASP A 102 -21.40 14.97 -3.61
CA ASP A 102 -21.26 16.14 -4.46
C ASP A 102 -19.79 16.56 -4.70
N GLY A 103 -18.83 15.72 -4.27
CA GLY A 103 -17.40 15.99 -4.39
C GLY A 103 -16.92 17.13 -3.47
N SER A 104 -17.67 17.49 -2.43
CA SER A 104 -17.32 18.55 -1.48
C SER A 104 -17.20 18.00 -0.07
N ASN A 105 -16.37 18.62 0.80
CA ASN A 105 -16.32 18.30 2.22
C ASN A 105 -17.02 19.35 3.10
N ASP A 106 -18.04 20.04 2.59
CA ASP A 106 -18.83 21.06 3.30
C ASP A 106 -19.99 20.51 4.12
N ASP A 107 -20.28 19.22 4.02
CA ASP A 107 -21.39 18.52 4.70
C ASP A 107 -21.39 18.71 6.22
N PHE A 108 -20.24 19.01 6.81
CA PHE A 108 -20.06 19.09 8.26
C PHE A 108 -19.05 20.18 8.69
N PRO A 109 -19.20 20.75 9.89
CA PRO A 109 -18.15 21.56 10.51
C PRO A 109 -17.01 20.66 11.01
N GLU A 110 -15.79 21.16 11.05
CA GLU A 110 -14.66 20.44 11.62
C GLU A 110 -14.80 20.20 13.13
N VAL A 111 -14.37 19.02 13.62
CA VAL A 111 -14.28 18.74 15.05
C VAL A 111 -12.88 19.04 15.57
N GLY A 112 -12.78 19.86 16.63
CA GLY A 112 -11.49 20.21 17.20
C GLY A 112 -10.90 19.12 18.12
N VAL A 113 -9.60 19.18 18.37
CA VAL A 113 -8.87 18.29 19.29
C VAL A 113 -9.56 18.23 20.66
N PRO A 114 -9.74 17.03 21.27
CA PRO A 114 -10.36 16.90 22.57
C PRO A 114 -9.46 17.48 23.69
N ASP A 115 -9.91 18.56 24.30
CA ASP A 115 -9.17 19.38 25.27
C ASP A 115 -9.48 19.06 26.75
N THR A 116 -10.36 18.09 27.01
CA THR A 116 -10.72 17.65 28.36
C THR A 116 -10.81 16.14 28.46
N GLU A 117 -10.53 15.56 29.65
CA GLU A 117 -10.66 14.13 29.88
C GLU A 117 -12.05 13.55 29.52
N GLU A 118 -13.12 14.31 29.72
CA GLU A 118 -14.47 13.92 29.34
C GLU A 118 -14.61 13.76 27.81
N LYS A 119 -14.04 14.69 27.06
CA LYS A 119 -14.04 14.66 25.60
C LYS A 119 -13.12 13.58 25.05
N GLN A 120 -12.00 13.31 25.70
CA GLN A 120 -11.05 12.26 25.30
C GLN A 120 -11.58 10.85 25.52
N ARG A 121 -12.55 10.64 26.41
CA ARG A 121 -13.09 9.32 26.75
C ARG A 121 -14.36 8.93 25.98
N ALA A 122 -14.72 9.66 24.96
CA ALA A 122 -15.88 9.39 24.13
C ALA A 122 -15.57 9.69 22.67
N VAL A 123 -16.23 8.99 21.76
CA VAL A 123 -16.22 9.36 20.35
C VAL A 123 -16.89 10.71 20.18
N ARG A 124 -16.29 11.57 19.38
CA ARG A 124 -16.82 12.89 19.03
C ARG A 124 -16.87 13.01 17.51
N SER A 125 -17.90 13.59 17.02
CA SER A 125 -18.12 13.80 15.58
C SER A 125 -18.45 15.25 15.27
N ALA A 126 -18.17 15.66 14.07
CA ALA A 126 -18.59 16.93 13.52
C ALA A 126 -20.12 16.96 13.26
N ALA A 127 -20.70 15.81 12.91
CA ALA A 127 -22.12 15.63 12.65
C ALA A 127 -22.55 14.18 13.02
N GLY A 128 -23.80 14.02 13.41
CA GLY A 128 -24.34 12.73 13.86
C GLY A 128 -23.81 12.28 15.22
N ASP A 129 -24.31 11.15 15.68
CA ASP A 129 -23.91 10.51 16.92
C ASP A 129 -23.40 9.08 16.61
N TYR A 130 -22.22 8.72 17.11
CA TYR A 130 -21.66 7.35 16.92
C TYR A 130 -22.47 6.33 17.70
N GLU A 131 -23.11 5.41 17.01
CA GLU A 131 -23.89 4.31 17.57
C GLU A 131 -23.22 2.97 17.28
N VAL A 132 -22.97 2.20 18.34
CA VAL A 132 -22.35 0.87 18.25
C VAL A 132 -23.33 -0.13 17.67
N LEU A 133 -22.96 -0.80 16.60
CA LEU A 133 -23.70 -1.91 15.98
C LEU A 133 -23.36 -3.24 16.65
N VAL A 134 -22.06 -3.53 16.79
CA VAL A 134 -21.56 -4.77 17.40
C VAL A 134 -20.30 -4.49 18.24
N GLN A 135 -20.07 -5.36 19.24
CA GLN A 135 -18.87 -5.28 20.08
C GLN A 135 -18.13 -6.60 20.13
N GLY A 136 -16.81 -6.54 20.16
CA GLY A 136 -15.97 -7.72 20.36
C GLY A 136 -16.40 -8.55 21.57
N ARG A 137 -16.38 -9.86 21.42
CA ARG A 137 -16.77 -10.87 22.44
C ARG A 137 -18.25 -10.91 22.80
N GLU A 138 -19.13 -10.19 22.13
CA GLU A 138 -20.54 -10.42 22.38
C GLU A 138 -20.99 -11.80 21.86
N PRO A 139 -21.99 -12.42 22.47
CA PRO A 139 -22.49 -13.72 22.00
C PRO A 139 -23.13 -13.62 20.62
N ILE A 140 -22.72 -14.47 19.71
CA ILE A 140 -23.24 -14.60 18.34
C ILE A 140 -23.63 -16.06 18.05
N ASN A 141 -24.17 -16.35 16.85
CA ASN A 141 -24.52 -17.71 16.42
C ASN A 141 -25.37 -18.45 17.46
N GLY A 142 -26.46 -17.82 17.90
CA GLY A 142 -27.31 -18.41 18.97
C GLY A 142 -26.61 -18.58 20.32
N GLY A 143 -25.47 -17.98 20.53
CA GLY A 143 -24.63 -18.05 21.73
C GLY A 143 -23.59 -19.17 21.71
N GLU A 144 -23.40 -19.82 20.57
CA GLU A 144 -22.38 -20.87 20.39
C GLU A 144 -20.97 -20.27 20.16
N GLU A 145 -20.91 -19.01 19.67
CA GLU A 145 -19.67 -18.28 19.40
C GLU A 145 -19.68 -16.91 20.10
N ARG A 146 -18.51 -16.27 20.09
CA ARG A 146 -18.33 -14.86 20.46
C ARG A 146 -17.71 -14.09 19.29
N LEU A 147 -18.23 -12.92 19.00
CA LEU A 147 -17.78 -12.08 17.88
C LEU A 147 -16.27 -11.81 17.95
N GLY A 148 -15.58 -12.07 16.86
CA GLY A 148 -14.12 -11.88 16.73
C GLY A 148 -13.28 -12.90 17.52
N VAL A 149 -13.87 -13.98 18.04
CA VAL A 149 -13.16 -15.01 18.82
C VAL A 149 -13.06 -16.32 18.03
N VAL A 150 -11.84 -16.76 17.82
CA VAL A 150 -11.53 -18.01 17.13
C VAL A 150 -11.64 -19.19 18.10
N GLN A 151 -12.05 -20.35 17.61
CA GLN A 151 -12.26 -21.56 18.39
C GLN A 151 -11.33 -22.70 17.93
N THR A 152 -11.00 -23.60 18.85
CA THR A 152 -10.42 -24.92 18.55
C THR A 152 -11.40 -25.78 17.74
N PRO A 153 -10.96 -26.90 17.13
CA PRO A 153 -11.88 -27.80 16.39
C PRO A 153 -13.03 -28.39 17.23
N ASP A 154 -12.90 -28.44 18.56
CA ASP A 154 -13.96 -28.91 19.47
C ASP A 154 -14.87 -27.79 20.00
N GLY A 155 -14.71 -26.55 19.49
CA GLY A 155 -15.55 -25.39 19.83
C GLY A 155 -15.15 -24.68 21.13
N THR A 156 -13.90 -24.83 21.59
CA THR A 156 -13.40 -24.08 22.75
C THR A 156 -12.85 -22.73 22.31
N ASP A 157 -13.33 -21.63 22.91
CA ASP A 157 -12.82 -20.29 22.62
C ASP A 157 -11.32 -20.18 22.92
N ILE A 158 -10.52 -19.72 21.94
CA ILE A 158 -9.08 -19.48 22.11
C ILE A 158 -8.90 -18.12 22.77
N THR A 159 -8.80 -18.13 24.08
CA THR A 159 -8.61 -16.96 24.93
C THR A 159 -7.63 -17.28 26.05
N ARG A 160 -7.05 -16.26 26.67
CA ARG A 160 -6.18 -16.46 27.84
C ARG A 160 -6.85 -17.14 29.02
N ASP A 161 -8.17 -17.03 29.12
CA ASP A 161 -8.93 -17.67 30.18
C ASP A 161 -8.98 -19.19 29.98
N ASN A 162 -9.11 -19.66 28.76
CA ASN A 162 -9.16 -21.08 28.42
C ASN A 162 -7.77 -21.69 28.20
N PHE A 163 -6.79 -20.89 27.72
CA PHE A 163 -5.41 -21.30 27.45
C PHE A 163 -4.44 -20.42 28.25
N PRO A 164 -4.37 -20.57 29.57
CA PRO A 164 -3.47 -19.78 30.41
C PRO A 164 -2.01 -20.11 30.10
N GLY A 165 -1.14 -19.11 30.26
CA GLY A 165 0.29 -19.25 29.96
C GLY A 165 0.69 -18.81 28.56
N THR A 166 -0.25 -18.63 27.64
CA THR A 166 0.02 -17.98 26.36
C THR A 166 0.19 -16.47 26.54
N GLN A 167 1.09 -15.87 25.78
CA GLN A 167 1.45 -14.45 25.99
C GLN A 167 0.76 -13.50 25.01
N TYR A 168 0.37 -14.01 23.85
CA TYR A 168 -0.19 -13.18 22.79
C TYR A 168 -1.70 -13.02 22.90
N GLY A 169 -2.13 -11.80 22.63
CA GLY A 169 -3.48 -11.44 22.21
C GLY A 169 -4.54 -11.44 23.30
N ALA A 170 -5.33 -10.41 23.27
CA ALA A 170 -6.67 -10.45 23.79
C ALA A 170 -7.58 -10.60 22.57
N ALA A 171 -8.15 -11.78 22.36
CA ALA A 171 -9.05 -12.01 21.21
C ALA A 171 -10.16 -10.96 21.12
N ALA A 172 -10.54 -10.57 19.92
CA ALA A 172 -11.62 -9.62 19.61
C ALA A 172 -11.44 -8.22 20.22
N THR A 173 -10.22 -7.69 20.17
CA THR A 173 -9.92 -6.31 20.58
C THR A 173 -9.61 -5.39 19.42
N ASN A 174 -9.23 -5.94 18.27
CA ASN A 174 -8.70 -5.21 17.13
C ASN A 174 -9.56 -5.43 15.87
N PRO A 175 -10.79 -4.85 15.78
CA PRO A 175 -11.53 -4.80 14.53
C PRO A 175 -10.84 -3.76 13.63
N ASP A 176 -10.48 -4.15 12.42
CA ASP A 176 -9.66 -3.32 11.56
C ASP A 176 -10.40 -2.93 10.27
N CYS A 177 -10.72 -3.83 9.40
CA CYS A 177 -11.47 -3.55 8.17
C CYS A 177 -12.96 -3.81 8.33
N ASN A 178 -13.78 -3.02 7.64
CA ASN A 178 -15.21 -3.29 7.48
C ASN A 178 -15.60 -3.16 6.02
N GLN A 179 -16.33 -4.16 5.51
CA GLN A 179 -16.91 -4.13 4.17
C GLN A 179 -18.35 -4.61 4.22
N PHE A 180 -19.20 -4.06 3.38
CA PHE A 180 -20.62 -4.41 3.34
C PHE A 180 -21.01 -5.02 1.99
N VAL A 181 -21.57 -6.23 2.04
CA VAL A 181 -22.11 -6.91 0.86
C VAL A 181 -23.64 -6.87 0.93
N PRO A 182 -24.31 -6.11 0.05
CA PRO A 182 -25.77 -6.01 0.06
C PRO A 182 -26.44 -7.31 -0.41
N THR A 183 -27.64 -7.56 0.12
CA THR A 183 -28.52 -8.68 -0.31
C THR A 183 -29.80 -8.22 -0.97
N ASP A 184 -30.05 -6.92 -1.03
CA ASP A 184 -31.16 -6.29 -1.71
C ASP A 184 -30.67 -5.19 -2.67
N GLU A 185 -31.53 -4.81 -3.64
CA GLU A 185 -31.19 -3.82 -4.67
C GLU A 185 -31.06 -2.38 -4.11
N ASP A 186 -31.60 -2.12 -2.94
CA ASP A 186 -31.61 -0.79 -2.31
C ASP A 186 -30.45 -0.60 -1.30
N GLY A 187 -29.58 -1.60 -1.11
CA GLY A 187 -28.44 -1.58 -0.16
C GLY A 187 -28.85 -1.42 1.30
N THR A 188 -30.09 -1.81 1.66
CA THR A 188 -30.64 -1.65 3.01
C THR A 188 -30.56 -2.90 3.87
N GLU A 189 -30.28 -4.05 3.30
CA GLU A 189 -30.07 -5.33 3.97
C GLU A 189 -28.83 -6.00 3.38
N GLY A 190 -28.01 -6.62 4.24
CA GLY A 190 -26.79 -7.30 3.77
C GLY A 190 -25.94 -7.84 4.91
N TYR A 191 -24.72 -8.13 4.59
CA TYR A 191 -23.73 -8.65 5.50
C TYR A 191 -22.57 -7.67 5.70
N LEU A 192 -22.32 -7.31 6.96
CA LEU A 192 -21.13 -6.60 7.36
C LEU A 192 -20.01 -7.62 7.67
N PHE A 193 -18.94 -7.56 6.91
CA PHE A 193 -17.70 -8.29 7.17
C PHE A 193 -16.79 -7.40 8.00
N THR A 194 -16.15 -7.98 9.03
CA THR A 194 -15.16 -7.26 9.84
C THR A 194 -13.95 -8.16 10.05
N ASN A 195 -12.78 -7.63 9.73
CA ASN A 195 -11.50 -8.23 10.07
C ASN A 195 -11.16 -7.98 11.53
N TRP A 196 -10.52 -8.95 12.17
CA TRP A 196 -10.03 -8.87 13.56
C TRP A 196 -8.55 -9.22 13.56
N GLU A 197 -7.73 -8.23 13.75
CA GLU A 197 -6.28 -8.31 13.76
C GLU A 197 -5.76 -9.07 15.00
N ASN A 198 -5.70 -10.36 14.93
CA ASN A 198 -5.26 -11.26 16.00
C ASN A 198 -4.44 -12.43 15.43
N SER A 199 -3.82 -13.20 16.30
CA SER A 199 -3.21 -14.50 15.95
C SER A 199 -3.76 -15.62 16.83
N PRO A 200 -4.61 -16.53 16.33
CA PRO A 200 -5.15 -16.61 14.95
C PRO A 200 -5.94 -15.37 14.56
N GLY A 201 -5.91 -15.03 13.28
CA GLY A 201 -6.75 -13.99 12.72
C GLY A 201 -8.23 -14.39 12.72
N CYS A 202 -9.12 -13.41 12.63
CA CYS A 202 -10.53 -13.67 12.50
C CYS A 202 -11.19 -12.74 11.49
N VAL A 203 -12.07 -13.28 10.69
CA VAL A 203 -13.03 -12.51 9.90
C VAL A 203 -14.41 -12.90 10.37
N SER A 204 -15.23 -11.91 10.73
CA SER A 204 -16.62 -12.13 11.11
C SER A 204 -17.58 -11.62 10.05
N ARG A 205 -18.75 -12.22 9.94
CA ARG A 205 -19.85 -11.79 9.08
C ARG A 205 -21.11 -11.62 9.92
N VAL A 206 -21.66 -10.40 9.91
CA VAL A 206 -22.82 -10.01 10.70
C VAL A 206 -23.94 -9.54 9.78
N PRO A 207 -25.16 -10.15 9.81
CA PRO A 207 -26.29 -9.59 9.09
C PRO A 207 -26.65 -8.23 9.68
N ILE A 208 -26.79 -7.22 8.82
CA ILE A 208 -27.24 -5.89 9.21
C ILE A 208 -28.41 -5.45 8.33
N SER A 209 -29.24 -4.58 8.85
CA SER A 209 -30.36 -3.98 8.10
C SER A 209 -30.64 -2.57 8.57
N ARG A 210 -31.13 -1.75 7.64
CA ARG A 210 -31.51 -0.37 7.87
C ARG A 210 -33.02 -0.23 7.90
N ASN A 211 -33.55 0.42 8.93
CA ASN A 211 -34.97 0.65 9.06
C ASN A 211 -35.46 1.90 8.28
N GLU A 212 -36.79 2.11 8.24
CA GLU A 212 -37.39 3.27 7.56
C GLU A 212 -36.98 4.63 8.17
N ASP A 213 -36.45 4.65 9.39
CA ASP A 213 -35.98 5.87 10.07
C ASP A 213 -34.49 6.16 9.77
N GLY A 214 -33.82 5.28 8.99
CA GLY A 214 -32.40 5.39 8.61
C GLY A 214 -31.42 4.80 9.63
N GLU A 215 -31.89 4.09 10.64
CA GLU A 215 -31.04 3.47 11.65
C GLU A 215 -30.60 2.06 11.22
N TRP A 216 -29.31 1.80 11.26
CA TRP A 216 -28.73 0.47 11.06
C TRP A 216 -28.87 -0.41 12.29
N ARG A 217 -29.07 -1.69 12.10
CA ARG A 217 -29.18 -2.68 13.16
C ARG A 217 -28.52 -4.00 12.78
N ALA A 218 -27.75 -4.55 13.70
CA ALA A 218 -27.16 -5.86 13.56
C ALA A 218 -28.06 -6.97 14.07
N ASP A 219 -27.90 -8.18 13.52
CA ASP A 219 -28.50 -9.44 13.98
C ASP A 219 -27.40 -10.40 14.47
N PRO A 220 -26.95 -10.28 15.74
CA PRO A 220 -25.91 -11.14 16.29
C PRO A 220 -26.31 -12.63 16.40
N GLU A 221 -27.61 -12.93 16.44
CA GLU A 221 -28.07 -14.33 16.53
C GLU A 221 -27.72 -15.13 15.27
N ASN A 222 -27.63 -14.46 14.11
CA ASN A 222 -27.28 -15.04 12.81
C ASN A 222 -25.88 -14.64 12.33
N ALA A 223 -25.08 -13.99 13.16
CA ALA A 223 -23.68 -13.68 12.88
C ALA A 223 -22.79 -14.90 13.07
N ILE A 224 -21.70 -14.99 12.30
CA ILE A 224 -20.70 -16.06 12.38
C ILE A 224 -19.29 -15.52 12.32
N ASN A 225 -18.32 -16.22 12.91
CA ASN A 225 -16.91 -16.03 12.63
C ASN A 225 -16.49 -16.99 11.52
N LEU A 226 -16.18 -16.45 10.33
CA LEU A 226 -15.80 -17.25 9.16
C LEU A 226 -14.54 -18.07 9.42
N THR A 227 -13.64 -17.59 10.27
CA THR A 227 -12.45 -18.33 10.69
C THR A 227 -12.78 -19.65 11.40
N ASN A 228 -13.93 -19.78 12.02
CA ASN A 228 -14.35 -21.01 12.67
C ASN A 228 -14.98 -22.03 11.70
N THR A 229 -15.25 -21.65 10.45
CA THR A 229 -15.84 -22.53 9.44
C THR A 229 -14.86 -23.59 8.91
N GLU A 230 -15.42 -24.67 8.32
CA GLU A 230 -14.59 -25.71 7.72
C GLU A 230 -13.81 -25.21 6.50
N SER A 231 -14.39 -24.26 5.76
CA SER A 231 -13.77 -23.65 4.58
C SER A 231 -12.42 -23.01 4.91
N LEU A 232 -12.35 -22.07 5.87
CA LEU A 232 -11.08 -21.41 6.20
C LEU A 232 -10.13 -22.35 6.99
N ARG A 233 -10.64 -23.28 7.79
CA ARG A 233 -9.81 -24.30 8.45
C ARG A 233 -9.05 -25.18 7.48
N ALA A 234 -9.59 -25.46 6.29
CA ALA A 234 -8.92 -26.24 5.26
C ALA A 234 -7.61 -25.55 4.76
N HIS A 235 -7.55 -24.22 4.81
CA HIS A 235 -6.36 -23.43 4.49
C HIS A 235 -5.42 -23.17 5.68
N GLY A 236 -5.65 -23.81 6.84
CA GLY A 236 -4.89 -23.58 8.07
C GLY A 236 -5.35 -22.37 8.89
N GLY A 237 -6.48 -21.77 8.51
CA GLY A 237 -6.98 -20.54 9.11
C GLY A 237 -6.28 -19.31 8.53
N THR A 238 -6.33 -18.22 9.27
CA THR A 238 -5.73 -16.94 8.92
C THR A 238 -5.00 -16.32 10.11
N ARG A 239 -4.20 -15.29 9.86
CA ARG A 239 -3.38 -14.66 10.89
C ARG A 239 -3.30 -13.16 10.69
N ILE A 240 -3.61 -12.39 11.74
CA ILE A 240 -3.50 -10.93 11.77
C ILE A 240 -4.22 -10.35 10.53
N ASN A 241 -5.55 -10.40 10.53
CA ASN A 241 -6.35 -9.83 9.46
C ASN A 241 -6.48 -8.33 9.72
N CYS A 242 -5.68 -7.55 9.01
CA CYS A 242 -5.72 -6.11 9.01
C CYS A 242 -6.76 -5.57 8.04
N TYR A 243 -6.42 -4.60 7.25
CA TYR A 243 -7.35 -3.98 6.32
C TYR A 243 -7.77 -4.95 5.19
N GLY A 244 -8.61 -4.51 4.31
CA GLY A 244 -9.14 -5.31 3.20
C GLY A 244 -9.96 -4.45 2.27
N ASP A 245 -10.47 -5.07 1.22
CA ASP A 245 -11.21 -4.37 0.18
C ASP A 245 -12.42 -5.18 -0.31
N LEU A 246 -13.36 -4.51 -0.95
CA LEU A 246 -14.44 -5.14 -1.71
C LEU A 246 -14.00 -5.29 -3.16
N SER A 247 -13.84 -6.53 -3.60
CA SER A 247 -13.41 -6.79 -4.97
C SER A 247 -14.43 -6.30 -6.02
N PRO A 248 -14.00 -6.04 -7.27
CA PRO A 248 -14.92 -5.73 -8.38
C PRO A 248 -15.90 -6.86 -8.75
N TRP A 249 -15.79 -8.03 -8.13
CA TRP A 249 -16.76 -9.13 -8.22
C TRP A 249 -17.58 -9.31 -6.94
N GLU A 250 -17.63 -8.26 -6.11
CA GLU A 250 -18.47 -8.13 -4.92
C GLU A 250 -18.16 -9.15 -3.80
N THR A 251 -16.89 -9.54 -3.62
CA THR A 251 -16.44 -10.39 -2.52
C THR A 251 -15.53 -9.62 -1.57
N MET A 252 -15.49 -10.07 -0.29
CA MET A 252 -14.61 -9.47 0.71
C MET A 252 -13.21 -10.05 0.62
N ILE A 253 -12.22 -9.23 0.30
CA ILE A 253 -10.79 -9.57 0.34
C ILE A 253 -10.18 -9.01 1.63
N SER A 254 -9.58 -9.88 2.43
CA SER A 254 -8.90 -9.59 3.69
C SER A 254 -7.39 -9.74 3.55
N ALA A 255 -6.60 -8.86 4.12
CA ALA A 255 -5.16 -8.93 4.13
C ALA A 255 -4.63 -9.62 5.39
N GLU A 256 -3.65 -10.52 5.25
CA GLU A 256 -2.91 -11.13 6.36
C GLU A 256 -1.62 -10.34 6.62
N GLU A 257 -1.59 -9.54 7.68
CA GLU A 257 -0.41 -8.83 8.14
C GLU A 257 0.52 -9.78 8.91
N ASN A 258 1.26 -10.58 8.17
CA ASN A 258 2.10 -11.62 8.76
C ASN A 258 3.52 -11.15 9.05
N TYR A 259 3.80 -10.80 10.30
CA TYR A 259 5.15 -10.42 10.76
C TYR A 259 6.19 -11.55 10.75
N ALA A 260 5.82 -12.80 10.45
CA ALA A 260 6.80 -13.89 10.22
C ALA A 260 7.61 -13.64 8.93
N HIS A 261 8.08 -12.47 8.79
CA HIS A 261 8.64 -11.95 7.56
C HIS A 261 10.14 -11.98 7.56
N PRO A 262 10.65 -12.10 6.40
CA PRO A 262 12.02 -12.42 6.19
C PRO A 262 12.94 -11.48 6.82
N ARG A 263 13.73 -12.11 7.19
CA ARG A 263 15.13 -12.18 7.45
C ARG A 263 15.79 -10.85 7.69
N VAL A 264 15.32 -9.78 7.09
CA VAL A 264 16.02 -8.50 7.13
C VAL A 264 15.05 -7.34 7.33
N ASN A 265 15.54 -6.35 8.04
CA ASN A 265 14.94 -5.04 8.20
C ASN A 265 15.79 -4.00 7.50
N LEU A 266 15.25 -2.79 7.38
CA LEU A 266 15.96 -1.63 6.86
C LEU A 266 16.53 -1.90 5.46
N THR A 267 17.70 -1.42 5.19
CA THR A 267 18.33 -1.44 3.87
C THR A 267 19.14 -2.68 3.57
N ASN A 268 19.38 -3.56 4.55
CA ASN A 268 20.19 -4.76 4.35
C ASN A 268 19.58 -5.76 3.37
N THR A 269 20.43 -6.39 2.55
CA THR A 269 20.09 -7.55 1.72
C THR A 269 20.43 -8.86 2.43
N VAL A 270 19.88 -9.97 1.95
CA VAL A 270 20.30 -11.30 2.42
C VAL A 270 21.74 -11.59 2.04
N GLY A 271 22.21 -11.08 0.88
CA GLY A 271 23.59 -11.17 0.44
C GLY A 271 24.56 -10.49 1.40
N ASP A 272 24.25 -9.30 1.90
CA ASP A 272 25.08 -8.60 2.89
C ASP A 272 25.27 -9.43 4.16
N ILE A 273 24.22 -10.10 4.59
CA ILE A 273 24.24 -10.92 5.79
C ILE A 273 25.04 -12.21 5.58
N VAL A 274 24.89 -12.86 4.42
CA VAL A 274 25.70 -14.02 4.05
C VAL A 274 27.18 -13.65 3.97
N ASP A 275 27.51 -12.49 3.45
CA ASP A 275 28.89 -11.98 3.33
C ASP A 275 29.49 -11.59 4.69
N ALA A 276 28.68 -11.08 5.60
CA ALA A 276 29.10 -10.75 6.96
C ALA A 276 29.39 -11.99 7.82
N GLY A 277 28.81 -13.13 7.49
CA GLY A 277 28.90 -14.39 8.22
C GLY A 277 27.54 -14.93 8.59
N SER A 278 27.08 -15.90 7.82
CA SER A 278 25.74 -16.49 7.76
C SER A 278 24.92 -16.47 9.05
N GLY A 279 23.77 -15.86 9.00
CA GLY A 279 22.82 -15.77 10.11
C GLY A 279 23.14 -14.71 11.16
N ASP A 280 24.32 -14.12 11.13
CA ASP A 280 24.73 -13.08 12.08
C ASP A 280 23.81 -11.85 11.92
N GLY A 281 23.11 -11.51 12.99
CA GLY A 281 22.09 -10.47 12.97
C GLY A 281 20.71 -10.86 12.43
N LEU A 282 20.52 -12.04 11.86
CA LEU A 282 19.24 -12.53 11.36
C LEU A 282 18.42 -13.23 12.45
N VAL A 283 17.94 -12.48 13.38
CA VAL A 283 17.18 -13.00 14.51
C VAL A 283 15.71 -12.63 14.37
N GLY A 284 15.13 -12.98 13.21
CA GLY A 284 13.74 -12.76 12.93
C GLY A 284 12.85 -13.99 13.22
N ALA A 285 11.55 -13.82 13.21
CA ALA A 285 10.59 -14.88 13.48
C ALA A 285 10.77 -16.11 12.61
N CYS A 286 11.04 -15.92 11.33
CA CYS A 286 11.25 -17.03 10.39
C CYS A 286 12.47 -17.91 10.72
N GLN A 287 13.43 -17.39 11.49
CA GLN A 287 14.57 -18.19 11.96
C GLN A 287 14.16 -19.16 13.08
N PHE A 288 13.17 -18.81 13.88
CA PHE A 288 12.74 -19.57 15.04
C PHE A 288 11.31 -20.12 14.91
N TRP A 289 10.67 -20.03 13.75
CA TRP A 289 9.26 -20.35 13.62
C TRP A 289 8.90 -21.74 14.18
N ASN A 290 9.60 -22.78 13.79
CA ASN A 290 9.36 -24.15 14.27
C ASN A 290 10.21 -24.55 15.50
N ARG A 291 10.74 -23.57 16.21
CA ARG A 291 11.42 -23.80 17.48
C ARG A 291 10.45 -24.35 18.54
N PRO A 292 10.79 -25.42 19.27
CA PRO A 292 9.99 -25.87 20.39
C PRO A 292 9.82 -24.76 21.45
N ASN A 293 8.58 -24.49 21.85
CA ASN A 293 8.18 -23.40 22.73
C ASN A 293 8.58 -22.02 22.19
N PRO A 294 8.01 -21.59 21.06
CA PRO A 294 8.42 -20.36 20.36
C PRO A 294 8.27 -19.08 21.20
N THR A 295 7.38 -19.06 22.19
CA THR A 295 7.25 -17.93 23.13
C THR A 295 8.47 -17.69 24.04
N GLU A 296 9.45 -18.59 24.06
CA GLU A 296 10.74 -18.43 24.75
C GLU A 296 11.80 -17.79 23.86
N VAL A 297 11.49 -17.45 22.61
CA VAL A 297 12.46 -16.89 21.65
C VAL A 297 13.05 -15.58 22.13
N GLY A 298 12.23 -14.69 22.70
CA GLY A 298 12.71 -13.43 23.25
C GLY A 298 13.82 -13.58 24.28
N ASP A 299 13.64 -14.48 25.26
CA ASP A 299 14.66 -14.77 26.29
C ASP A 299 15.94 -15.37 25.66
N ALA A 300 15.80 -16.17 24.60
CA ALA A 300 16.93 -16.75 23.88
C ALA A 300 17.70 -15.65 23.12
N ILE A 301 17.02 -14.78 22.41
CA ILE A 301 17.59 -13.64 21.67
C ILE A 301 18.36 -12.72 22.63
N GLU A 302 17.77 -12.31 23.76
CA GLU A 302 18.45 -11.50 24.77
C GLU A 302 19.71 -12.18 25.30
N THR A 303 19.68 -13.50 25.48
CA THR A 303 20.85 -14.26 25.93
C THR A 303 21.97 -14.22 24.89
N TYR A 304 21.64 -14.40 23.63
CA TYR A 304 22.61 -14.41 22.54
C TYR A 304 23.12 -13.00 22.19
N ALA A 305 22.31 -11.97 22.31
CA ALA A 305 22.74 -10.58 22.16
C ALA A 305 23.83 -10.18 23.17
N ASP A 306 23.78 -10.72 24.39
CA ASP A 306 24.83 -10.52 25.40
C ASP A 306 26.11 -11.33 25.11
N GLU A 307 26.03 -12.41 24.33
CA GLU A 307 27.13 -13.33 23.99
C GLU A 307 27.75 -13.08 22.60
N GLY A 308 27.09 -12.31 21.72
CA GLY A 308 27.48 -12.14 20.32
C GLY A 308 27.12 -10.76 19.76
N ASP A 309 27.46 -10.56 18.50
CA ASP A 309 27.24 -9.31 17.76
C ASP A 309 25.92 -9.39 16.96
N ILE A 310 24.79 -9.50 17.66
CA ILE A 310 23.47 -9.51 17.05
C ILE A 310 23.02 -8.05 16.84
N SER A 311 22.64 -7.69 15.61
CA SER A 311 22.13 -6.38 15.29
C SER A 311 20.79 -6.13 16.00
N GLU A 312 20.68 -5.04 16.73
CA GLU A 312 19.46 -4.64 17.42
C GLU A 312 18.29 -4.41 16.44
N SER A 313 18.56 -4.03 15.20
CA SER A 313 17.58 -3.79 14.15
C SER A 313 16.77 -5.02 13.74
N PHE A 314 17.26 -6.23 13.97
CA PHE A 314 16.56 -7.48 13.62
C PHE A 314 15.70 -8.04 14.75
N TYR A 315 15.85 -7.51 15.95
CA TYR A 315 15.27 -8.05 17.17
C TYR A 315 13.74 -7.96 17.27
N PRO A 316 13.10 -6.79 17.04
CA PRO A 316 11.70 -6.60 17.43
C PRO A 316 10.71 -7.43 16.64
N GLN A 317 10.79 -7.42 15.33
CA GLN A 317 9.81 -8.05 14.44
C GLN A 317 9.79 -9.57 14.57
N GLY A 318 10.97 -10.19 14.77
CA GLY A 318 11.05 -11.62 14.97
C GLY A 318 10.31 -12.12 16.19
N LEU A 319 10.38 -11.39 17.27
CA LEU A 319 9.75 -11.77 18.54
C LEU A 319 8.24 -11.80 18.43
N PHE A 320 7.64 -10.78 17.85
CA PHE A 320 6.20 -10.67 17.73
C PHE A 320 5.59 -11.79 16.90
N ALA A 321 6.17 -12.04 15.73
CA ALA A 321 5.64 -13.02 14.80
C ALA A 321 5.55 -14.46 15.37
N VAL A 322 6.40 -14.83 16.31
CA VAL A 322 6.34 -16.18 16.93
C VAL A 322 5.46 -16.27 18.17
N THR A 323 5.08 -15.15 18.80
CA THR A 323 4.30 -15.18 20.05
C THR A 323 2.88 -15.71 19.86
N GLY A 324 2.30 -15.60 18.67
CA GLY A 324 0.97 -16.12 18.33
C GLY A 324 0.93 -17.56 17.83
N VAL A 325 2.09 -18.19 17.59
CA VAL A 325 2.16 -19.54 16.99
C VAL A 325 1.46 -20.60 17.85
N GLU A 326 1.51 -20.48 19.16
CA GLU A 326 0.87 -21.44 20.05
C GLU A 326 -0.66 -21.39 19.94
N PHE A 327 -1.24 -20.22 19.77
CA PHE A 327 -2.68 -20.10 19.53
C PHE A 327 -3.08 -20.68 18.17
N LEU A 328 -2.27 -20.49 17.13
CA LEU A 328 -2.47 -21.15 15.84
C LEU A 328 -2.40 -22.68 15.97
N ALA A 329 -1.47 -23.21 16.76
CA ALA A 329 -1.39 -24.64 17.01
C ALA A 329 -2.68 -25.17 17.68
N TYR A 330 -3.27 -24.45 18.65
CA TYR A 330 -4.55 -24.83 19.26
C TYR A 330 -5.72 -24.75 18.28
N TYR A 331 -5.73 -23.75 17.42
CA TYR A 331 -6.71 -23.64 16.34
C TYR A 331 -6.66 -24.85 15.38
N LEU A 332 -5.46 -25.35 15.09
CA LEU A 332 -5.24 -26.54 14.28
C LEU A 332 -5.48 -27.86 15.02
N GLY A 333 -5.73 -27.82 16.33
CA GLY A 333 -6.12 -28.98 17.14
C GLY A 333 -5.02 -29.53 18.05
N ALA A 334 -3.94 -28.79 18.29
CA ALA A 334 -2.98 -29.17 19.32
C ALA A 334 -3.61 -29.15 20.71
N ASP A 335 -3.22 -30.12 21.55
CA ASP A 335 -3.68 -30.21 22.94
C ASP A 335 -2.97 -29.14 23.81
N ALA A 336 -3.75 -28.35 24.55
CA ALA A 336 -3.19 -27.44 25.54
C ALA A 336 -2.47 -28.22 26.65
N PRO A 337 -1.22 -27.87 27.01
CA PRO A 337 -0.48 -28.55 28.06
C PRO A 337 -1.19 -28.43 29.42
N PRO A 338 -1.36 -29.50 30.17
CA PRO A 338 -2.03 -29.45 31.46
C PRO A 338 -1.22 -28.66 32.49
N GLY A 339 -1.87 -27.75 33.22
CA GLY A 339 -1.31 -27.06 34.38
C GLY A 339 -0.46 -25.83 34.10
N GLN A 340 -0.63 -25.24 32.93
CA GLN A 340 0.03 -23.96 32.56
C GLN A 340 -0.83 -22.76 32.96
N ASP A 341 -0.68 -22.33 34.18
CA ASP A 341 -1.39 -21.18 34.77
C ASP A 341 -0.45 -20.20 35.48
N ASP A 342 0.86 -20.41 35.35
CA ASP A 342 1.87 -19.66 36.09
C ASP A 342 2.32 -18.37 35.39
N GLY A 343 1.78 -18.08 34.21
CA GLY A 343 2.12 -16.89 33.40
C GLY A 343 3.50 -16.97 32.74
N THR A 344 4.13 -18.15 32.76
CA THR A 344 5.32 -18.45 31.96
C THR A 344 4.92 -18.93 30.58
N ASN A 345 5.90 -19.19 29.75
CA ASN A 345 5.70 -19.62 28.36
C ASN A 345 4.90 -20.90 28.25
N SER A 346 4.00 -20.96 27.27
CA SER A 346 3.30 -22.19 26.93
C SER A 346 4.25 -23.27 26.45
N ARG A 347 3.84 -24.54 26.63
CA ARG A 347 4.68 -25.69 26.34
C ARG A 347 3.87 -26.86 25.81
N PHE A 348 3.35 -26.73 24.62
CA PHE A 348 2.72 -27.90 24.01
C PHE A 348 3.76 -28.96 23.62
N PRO A 349 3.36 -30.23 23.52
CA PRO A 349 4.29 -31.32 23.23
C PRO A 349 5.01 -31.12 21.90
N ILE A 350 6.32 -31.45 21.85
CA ILE A 350 7.04 -31.62 20.58
C ILE A 350 6.37 -32.81 19.86
N ASP A 351 6.26 -32.75 18.56
CA ASP A 351 5.52 -33.70 17.69
C ASP A 351 3.98 -33.48 17.63
N ASP A 352 3.44 -32.47 18.29
CA ASP A 352 2.04 -32.09 18.12
C ASP A 352 1.84 -31.24 16.86
N VAL A 353 0.58 -30.88 16.57
CA VAL A 353 0.26 -30.00 15.42
C VAL A 353 1.05 -28.70 15.51
N TYR A 354 1.70 -28.32 14.41
CA TYR A 354 2.51 -27.12 14.33
C TYR A 354 2.18 -26.35 13.04
N PRO A 355 1.98 -25.03 13.11
CA PRO A 355 1.62 -24.23 11.92
C PRO A 355 2.76 -24.16 10.91
N ASN A 356 2.44 -24.31 9.62
CA ASN A 356 3.36 -24.00 8.54
C ASN A 356 3.42 -22.47 8.35
N PRO A 357 4.58 -21.80 8.49
CA PRO A 357 4.68 -20.35 8.38
C PRO A 357 4.34 -19.84 6.98
N TYR A 358 4.56 -20.63 5.94
CA TYR A 358 4.24 -20.26 4.56
C TYR A 358 2.75 -20.36 4.19
N ARG A 359 1.89 -20.76 5.11
CA ARG A 359 0.43 -20.70 4.94
C ARG A 359 -0.17 -19.32 5.22
N TYR A 360 0.62 -18.36 5.74
CA TYR A 360 0.15 -17.06 6.20
C TYR A 360 0.92 -15.91 5.54
N GLY A 361 0.26 -14.76 5.38
CA GLY A 361 0.80 -13.57 4.74
C GLY A 361 0.32 -13.43 3.29
N TYR A 362 -0.95 -13.67 3.04
CA TYR A 362 -1.60 -13.59 1.73
C TYR A 362 -2.91 -12.84 1.81
N PHE A 363 -3.51 -12.54 0.67
CA PHE A 363 -4.89 -12.08 0.60
C PHE A 363 -5.84 -13.27 0.69
N VAL A 364 -6.89 -13.11 1.49
CA VAL A 364 -7.93 -14.11 1.74
C VAL A 364 -9.27 -13.59 1.23
N ASP A 365 -9.83 -14.22 0.22
CA ASP A 365 -11.12 -13.84 -0.37
C ASP A 365 -12.23 -14.75 0.14
N PHE A 366 -13.40 -14.19 0.37
CA PHE A 366 -14.61 -14.90 0.79
C PHE A 366 -15.64 -14.91 -0.35
N ARG A 367 -15.54 -15.90 -1.20
CA ARG A 367 -16.41 -16.12 -2.36
C ARG A 367 -17.80 -16.55 -1.94
N GLU A 368 -18.81 -16.32 -2.80
CA GLU A 368 -20.22 -16.52 -2.46
C GLU A 368 -20.59 -15.86 -1.11
N PRO A 369 -20.29 -14.55 -0.92
CA PRO A 369 -20.32 -13.89 0.40
C PRO A 369 -21.68 -13.90 1.07
N THR A 370 -22.78 -14.12 0.29
CA THR A 370 -24.15 -14.21 0.78
C THR A 370 -24.62 -15.64 1.05
N ALA A 371 -23.81 -16.67 0.75
CA ALA A 371 -24.12 -18.06 1.07
C ALA A 371 -24.20 -18.31 2.60
N ASP A 372 -24.82 -19.40 3.01
CA ASP A 372 -24.87 -19.77 4.45
C ASP A 372 -23.44 -19.89 5.02
N GLU A 373 -22.51 -20.45 4.27
CA GLU A 373 -21.08 -20.52 4.56
C GLU A 373 -20.28 -20.09 3.31
N PRO A 374 -19.70 -18.88 3.28
CA PRO A 374 -18.85 -18.43 2.20
C PRO A 374 -17.63 -19.31 2.01
N GLU A 375 -17.18 -19.45 0.76
CA GLU A 375 -15.96 -20.18 0.43
C GLU A 375 -14.74 -19.29 0.65
N ALA A 376 -13.85 -19.70 1.54
CA ALA A 376 -12.57 -19.00 1.72
C ALA A 376 -11.54 -19.53 0.72
N VAL A 377 -10.82 -18.61 0.06
CA VAL A 377 -9.69 -18.91 -0.82
C VAL A 377 -8.50 -18.02 -0.47
N LYS A 378 -7.28 -18.46 -0.79
CA LYS A 378 -6.07 -17.66 -0.61
C LYS A 378 -5.37 -17.43 -1.95
N TYR A 379 -4.98 -16.19 -2.20
CA TYR A 379 -4.22 -15.81 -3.40
C TYR A 379 -2.71 -15.89 -3.14
N TYR A 380 -2.16 -17.10 -3.09
CA TYR A 380 -0.74 -17.36 -2.87
C TYR A 380 0.15 -16.74 -3.96
N VAL A 381 -0.36 -16.65 -5.20
CA VAL A 381 0.37 -16.11 -6.36
C VAL A 381 0.67 -14.61 -6.23
N MET A 382 -0.07 -13.89 -5.39
CA MET A 382 0.15 -12.45 -5.14
C MET A 382 1.35 -12.19 -4.21
N GLY A 383 2.05 -13.24 -3.79
CA GLY A 383 3.25 -13.14 -2.95
C GLY A 383 2.94 -13.07 -1.47
N ARG A 384 3.99 -13.35 -0.65
CA ARG A 384 3.89 -13.39 0.81
C ARG A 384 4.48 -12.14 1.45
N ALA A 385 3.65 -11.37 2.15
CA ALA A 385 4.05 -10.13 2.81
C ALA A 385 3.37 -9.94 4.19
N SER A 386 3.68 -8.85 4.89
CA SER A 386 2.86 -8.31 5.98
C SER A 386 1.78 -7.44 5.33
N TRP A 387 0.81 -8.07 4.68
CA TRP A 387 -0.18 -7.33 3.93
C TRP A 387 -1.11 -6.55 4.86
N GLU A 388 -1.10 -5.23 4.68
CA GLU A 388 -2.04 -4.32 5.35
C GLU A 388 -3.30 -4.17 4.54
N ALA A 389 -3.18 -3.67 3.33
CA ALA A 389 -4.30 -3.37 2.46
C ALA A 389 -4.08 -3.90 1.03
N PRO A 390 -5.08 -4.54 0.40
CA PRO A 390 -5.18 -4.75 -1.03
C PRO A 390 -6.07 -3.69 -1.67
N ASP A 391 -5.87 -3.43 -2.96
CA ASP A 391 -6.82 -2.73 -3.82
C ASP A 391 -6.85 -3.40 -5.20
N VAL A 392 -8.01 -3.93 -5.58
CA VAL A 392 -8.21 -4.63 -6.85
C VAL A 392 -8.83 -3.69 -7.86
N GLN A 393 -8.11 -3.42 -8.94
CA GLN A 393 -8.54 -2.47 -9.95
C GLN A 393 -9.73 -2.98 -10.79
N GLY A 394 -10.47 -2.05 -11.40
CA GLY A 394 -11.66 -2.37 -12.20
C GLY A 394 -11.39 -3.25 -13.43
N ASP A 395 -10.12 -3.44 -13.87
CA ASP A 395 -9.77 -4.44 -14.89
C ASP A 395 -9.85 -5.88 -14.37
N ARG A 396 -10.00 -6.08 -13.05
CA ARG A 396 -10.00 -7.38 -12.36
C ARG A 396 -8.72 -8.18 -12.53
N LYS A 397 -7.62 -7.52 -12.86
CA LYS A 397 -6.30 -8.12 -13.13
C LYS A 397 -5.22 -7.50 -12.29
N THR A 398 -5.25 -6.18 -12.16
CA THR A 398 -4.23 -5.41 -11.47
C THR A 398 -4.62 -5.27 -9.99
N VAL A 399 -3.72 -5.69 -9.13
CA VAL A 399 -3.88 -5.60 -7.66
C VAL A 399 -2.69 -4.86 -7.10
N TYR A 400 -2.93 -3.81 -6.36
CA TYR A 400 -1.92 -3.15 -5.54
C TYR A 400 -2.05 -3.63 -4.10
N GLY A 401 -0.93 -3.70 -3.39
CA GLY A 401 -0.91 -4.09 -1.98
C GLY A 401 0.17 -3.37 -1.22
N CYS A 402 -0.18 -2.88 -0.05
CA CYS A 402 0.73 -2.28 0.91
C CYS A 402 1.17 -3.29 1.97
N SER A 403 2.42 -3.19 2.41
CA SER A 403 2.99 -4.06 3.44
C SER A 403 3.47 -3.24 4.62
N ASP A 404 2.86 -3.47 5.80
CA ASP A 404 3.22 -2.75 7.02
C ASP A 404 4.55 -3.20 7.64
N GLY A 405 5.13 -2.29 8.40
CA GLY A 405 6.36 -2.38 9.18
C GLY A 405 7.55 -1.69 8.53
N ASP A 406 8.68 -1.68 9.25
CA ASP A 406 9.90 -0.97 8.82
C ASP A 406 10.49 -1.59 7.56
N SER A 407 10.87 -0.74 6.59
CA SER A 407 11.54 -1.13 5.34
C SER A 407 10.81 -2.24 4.59
N LYS A 408 9.57 -2.00 4.27
CA LYS A 408 8.71 -2.86 3.47
C LYS A 408 8.49 -2.28 2.08
N GLY A 409 7.53 -2.80 1.34
CA GLY A 409 7.22 -2.40 -0.02
C GLY A 409 5.74 -2.18 -0.26
N ILE A 410 5.48 -1.45 -1.31
CA ILE A 410 4.24 -1.49 -2.04
C ILE A 410 4.45 -2.49 -3.18
N TYR A 411 3.52 -3.39 -3.42
CA TYR A 411 3.68 -4.40 -4.47
C TYR A 411 2.53 -4.32 -5.47
N LYS A 412 2.78 -4.84 -6.66
CA LYS A 412 1.77 -4.97 -7.70
C LYS A 412 1.71 -6.42 -8.20
N PHE A 413 0.51 -6.95 -8.36
CA PHE A 413 0.26 -8.20 -9.07
C PHE A 413 -0.57 -7.91 -10.32
N VAL A 414 -0.26 -8.57 -11.44
CA VAL A 414 -1.06 -8.47 -12.66
C VAL A 414 -1.41 -9.88 -13.12
N ALA A 415 -2.69 -10.22 -13.09
CA ALA A 415 -3.20 -11.49 -13.60
C ALA A 415 -3.13 -11.56 -15.13
N ASP A 416 -2.89 -12.75 -15.68
CA ASP A 416 -2.90 -12.97 -17.12
C ASP A 416 -4.28 -12.73 -17.73
N ASP A 417 -5.34 -13.17 -17.05
CA ASP A 417 -6.75 -12.98 -17.40
C ASP A 417 -7.50 -12.33 -16.21
N PRO A 418 -8.63 -11.61 -16.45
CA PRO A 418 -9.43 -11.06 -15.36
C PRO A 418 -9.89 -12.13 -14.39
N ILE A 419 -9.75 -11.85 -13.09
CA ILE A 419 -10.21 -12.75 -12.01
C ILE A 419 -11.73 -12.60 -11.84
N ASP A 420 -12.42 -13.71 -11.61
CA ASP A 420 -13.86 -13.76 -11.35
C ASP A 420 -14.15 -14.63 -10.12
N GLU A 421 -15.26 -14.35 -9.43
CA GLU A 421 -15.71 -15.08 -8.24
C GLU A 421 -15.77 -16.61 -8.45
N TYR A 422 -16.07 -17.05 -9.68
CA TYR A 422 -16.26 -18.46 -10.01
C TYR A 422 -15.05 -19.13 -10.65
N ASP A 423 -13.94 -18.42 -10.78
CA ASP A 423 -12.72 -18.99 -11.33
C ASP A 423 -12.16 -20.08 -10.40
N ASP A 424 -11.58 -21.12 -11.01
CA ASP A 424 -10.79 -22.08 -10.24
C ASP A 424 -9.53 -21.37 -9.74
N THR A 425 -9.42 -21.24 -8.43
CA THR A 425 -8.33 -20.48 -7.80
C THR A 425 -6.96 -21.01 -8.19
N ASP A 426 -6.81 -22.32 -8.40
CA ASP A 426 -5.54 -22.94 -8.81
C ASP A 426 -5.08 -22.46 -10.18
N ASP A 427 -6.00 -22.11 -11.09
CA ASP A 427 -5.73 -21.69 -12.46
C ASP A 427 -5.43 -20.19 -12.58
N ILE A 428 -5.64 -19.38 -11.54
CA ILE A 428 -5.29 -17.96 -11.55
C ILE A 428 -3.77 -17.83 -11.72
N ALA A 429 -3.36 -17.22 -12.81
CA ALA A 429 -1.97 -17.01 -13.19
C ALA A 429 -1.66 -15.52 -13.31
N GLY A 430 -0.42 -15.15 -13.05
CA GLY A 430 0.01 -13.76 -13.20
C GLY A 430 1.45 -13.52 -12.78
N THR A 431 1.83 -12.26 -12.82
CA THR A 431 3.18 -11.79 -12.49
C THR A 431 3.15 -10.88 -11.27
N LEU A 432 4.04 -11.16 -10.33
CA LEU A 432 4.27 -10.34 -9.14
C LEU A 432 5.39 -9.33 -9.41
N PHE A 433 5.19 -8.06 -8.99
CA PHE A 433 6.12 -6.96 -9.19
C PHE A 433 6.47 -6.28 -7.87
N ALA A 434 7.68 -5.73 -7.81
CA ALA A 434 8.12 -4.82 -6.74
C ALA A 434 8.49 -3.44 -7.31
N PRO A 435 8.40 -2.36 -6.53
CA PRO A 435 8.67 -1.01 -6.98
C PRO A 435 10.17 -0.73 -7.09
N LYS A 436 10.54 0.12 -8.02
CA LYS A 436 11.84 0.77 -8.11
C LYS A 436 11.65 2.27 -8.28
N ILE A 437 12.10 3.03 -7.30
CA ILE A 437 12.11 4.49 -7.40
C ILE A 437 13.29 4.90 -8.28
N THR A 438 13.03 5.72 -9.29
CA THR A 438 14.00 5.99 -10.38
C THR A 438 14.42 7.44 -10.52
N ASN A 439 13.68 8.39 -9.92
CA ASN A 439 13.98 9.80 -10.10
C ASN A 439 15.08 10.32 -9.16
N ASP A 440 16.03 11.07 -9.74
CA ASP A 440 17.14 11.68 -9.00
C ASP A 440 16.68 12.63 -7.88
N ALA A 441 15.46 13.18 -7.96
CA ALA A 441 14.91 14.10 -6.96
C ALA A 441 14.58 13.39 -5.64
N ALA A 442 14.32 12.08 -5.66
CA ALA A 442 14.10 11.26 -4.46
C ALA A 442 15.42 10.94 -3.74
N SER A 443 16.56 11.00 -4.43
CA SER A 443 17.90 10.74 -3.86
C SER A 443 18.53 12.03 -3.34
N ALA A 444 19.42 11.95 -2.34
CA ALA A 444 20.13 13.10 -1.82
C ALA A 444 21.10 13.67 -2.89
N ALA A 445 20.86 14.89 -3.35
CA ALA A 445 21.60 15.51 -4.44
C ALA A 445 23.08 15.79 -4.14
N GLU A 446 23.46 16.11 -2.92
CA GLU A 446 24.84 16.23 -2.39
C GLU A 446 24.78 16.07 -0.86
N ALA A 447 25.82 15.57 -0.24
CA ALA A 447 25.89 15.31 1.19
C ALA A 447 25.38 16.47 2.06
N GLY A 448 24.13 16.37 2.52
CA GLY A 448 23.53 17.25 3.52
C GLY A 448 22.39 18.16 3.05
N GLU A 449 21.92 18.07 1.80
CA GLU A 449 20.69 18.73 1.35
C GLU A 449 19.74 17.67 0.79
N ARG A 450 18.64 17.39 1.49
CA ARG A 450 17.56 16.52 1.09
C ARG A 450 16.37 17.33 0.60
N ASN A 451 15.59 16.76 -0.29
CA ASN A 451 14.35 17.37 -0.73
C ASN A 451 13.21 17.06 0.26
N SER A 452 12.21 17.92 0.32
CA SER A 452 11.02 17.70 1.14
C SER A 452 10.09 16.66 0.50
N PRO A 453 9.60 15.65 1.25
CA PRO A 453 8.59 14.71 0.75
C PRO A 453 7.34 15.41 0.21
N ALA A 454 6.92 16.53 0.82
CA ALA A 454 5.76 17.30 0.38
C ALA A 454 5.86 17.87 -1.05
N GLN A 455 7.07 17.93 -1.60
CA GLN A 455 7.33 18.56 -2.92
C GLN A 455 8.02 17.63 -3.90
N THR A 456 8.25 16.38 -3.51
CA THR A 456 9.00 15.43 -4.31
C THR A 456 8.11 14.23 -4.66
N PRO A 457 7.54 14.18 -5.87
CA PRO A 457 6.92 12.96 -6.38
C PRO A 457 7.95 11.84 -6.48
N LEU A 458 7.50 10.59 -6.33
CA LEU A 458 8.31 9.41 -6.55
C LEU A 458 7.95 8.79 -7.90
N GLU A 459 8.92 8.69 -8.80
CA GLU A 459 8.78 8.00 -10.08
C GLU A 459 9.05 6.52 -9.89
N VAL A 460 8.11 5.68 -10.31
CA VAL A 460 8.10 4.25 -10.00
C VAL A 460 8.18 3.42 -11.28
N ASP A 461 9.21 2.59 -11.37
CA ASP A 461 9.25 1.44 -12.29
C ASP A 461 8.86 0.17 -11.54
N TRP A 462 8.24 -0.79 -12.23
CA TRP A 462 7.82 -2.05 -11.65
C TRP A 462 8.70 -3.20 -12.12
N ILE A 463 9.49 -3.77 -11.20
CA ILE A 463 10.38 -4.89 -11.47
C ILE A 463 9.61 -6.21 -11.33
N PRO A 464 9.47 -7.02 -12.41
CA PRO A 464 8.81 -8.32 -12.31
C PRO A 464 9.65 -9.30 -11.48
N LEU A 465 9.11 -9.84 -10.40
CA LEU A 465 9.79 -10.80 -9.53
C LEU A 465 9.69 -12.24 -10.06
N GLY A 466 8.55 -12.58 -10.65
CA GLY A 466 8.30 -13.91 -11.21
C GLY A 466 6.83 -14.11 -11.57
N SER A 467 6.57 -15.14 -12.39
CA SER A 467 5.22 -15.53 -12.82
C SER A 467 4.93 -16.98 -12.39
N ALA A 468 3.71 -17.22 -11.92
CA ALA A 468 3.25 -18.55 -11.51
C ALA A 468 1.72 -18.66 -11.61
N THR A 469 1.17 -19.86 -11.40
CA THR A 469 -0.23 -20.05 -11.06
C THR A 469 -0.40 -20.16 -9.54
N ASN A 470 -1.60 -19.85 -9.05
CA ASN A 470 -1.90 -19.96 -7.63
C ASN A 470 -1.70 -21.39 -7.11
N GLY A 471 -2.13 -22.39 -7.87
CA GLY A 471 -1.92 -23.81 -7.53
C GLY A 471 -0.44 -24.23 -7.52
N GLU A 472 0.42 -23.66 -8.39
CA GLU A 472 1.87 -23.89 -8.31
C GLU A 472 2.41 -23.35 -6.97
N VAL A 473 2.07 -22.11 -6.61
CA VAL A 473 2.55 -21.52 -5.35
C VAL A 473 2.01 -22.27 -4.15
N GLU A 474 0.72 -22.63 -4.15
CA GLU A 474 0.16 -23.46 -3.08
C GLU A 474 0.90 -24.79 -2.93
N SER A 475 1.28 -25.42 -4.05
CA SER A 475 2.06 -26.66 -4.01
C SER A 475 3.43 -26.48 -3.36
N TRP A 476 4.10 -25.34 -3.58
CA TRP A 476 5.37 -25.00 -2.92
C TRP A 476 5.19 -24.71 -1.43
N VAL A 477 4.10 -24.04 -1.05
CA VAL A 477 3.72 -23.84 0.36
C VAL A 477 3.51 -25.19 1.06
N ALA A 478 2.80 -26.11 0.40
CA ALA A 478 2.47 -27.42 0.95
C ALA A 478 3.70 -28.32 1.19
N GLU A 479 4.84 -28.09 0.53
CA GLU A 479 6.09 -28.80 0.82
C GLU A 479 6.55 -28.65 2.28
N TYR A 480 6.11 -27.61 2.97
CA TYR A 480 6.46 -27.29 4.36
C TYR A 480 5.39 -27.68 5.39
N ASP A 481 4.27 -28.29 4.99
CA ASP A 481 3.19 -28.69 5.92
C ASP A 481 3.63 -29.76 6.93
N ASP A 482 4.57 -30.60 6.53
CA ASP A 482 5.11 -31.67 7.36
C ASP A 482 6.35 -31.25 8.19
N VAL A 483 6.82 -30.00 8.07
CA VAL A 483 7.96 -29.48 8.84
C VAL A 483 7.55 -29.25 10.28
N THR A 484 8.26 -29.87 11.22
CA THR A 484 7.90 -29.92 12.64
C THR A 484 8.98 -29.32 13.55
N GLN A 485 8.66 -29.19 14.83
CA GLN A 485 9.65 -28.85 15.87
C GLN A 485 10.73 -29.91 16.02
N VAL A 486 10.45 -31.16 15.67
CA VAL A 486 11.46 -32.22 15.66
C VAL A 486 12.49 -31.98 14.57
N ASP A 487 12.03 -31.56 13.38
CA ASP A 487 12.94 -31.24 12.27
C ASP A 487 13.87 -30.08 12.64
N TYR A 488 13.37 -29.05 13.35
CA TYR A 488 14.22 -27.98 13.88
C TYR A 488 15.35 -28.52 14.77
N LEU A 489 15.03 -29.36 15.73
CA LEU A 489 16.03 -29.93 16.63
C LEU A 489 16.98 -30.90 15.93
N GLU A 490 16.48 -31.74 15.03
CA GLU A 490 17.30 -32.74 14.32
C GLU A 490 18.20 -32.09 13.23
N ALA A 491 17.76 -30.94 12.67
CA ALA A 491 18.57 -30.19 11.71
C ALA A 491 19.68 -29.34 12.34
N HIS A 492 19.51 -28.87 13.59
CA HIS A 492 20.37 -27.83 14.15
C HIS A 492 21.08 -28.23 15.46
N ALA A 493 20.75 -29.38 16.08
CA ALA A 493 21.44 -29.86 17.29
C ALA A 493 22.18 -31.19 17.07
N GLU A 494 23.36 -31.36 17.69
CA GLU A 494 24.07 -32.64 17.76
C GLU A 494 23.54 -33.50 18.92
N THR A 495 23.05 -32.87 19.99
CA THR A 495 22.46 -33.53 21.16
C THR A 495 21.08 -34.07 20.84
N ASP A 496 20.85 -35.39 21.05
CA ASP A 496 19.49 -35.94 20.96
C ASP A 496 18.59 -35.27 22.00
N TRP A 497 17.56 -34.56 21.54
CA TRP A 497 16.61 -33.81 22.37
C TRP A 497 15.84 -34.74 23.35
N ARG A 498 15.69 -36.02 23.05
CA ARG A 498 15.06 -37.01 23.90
C ARG A 498 15.90 -37.32 25.12
N ASP A 499 17.25 -37.25 24.99
CA ASP A 499 18.18 -37.46 26.09
C ASP A 499 18.39 -36.18 26.92
N ASN A 500 18.53 -35.02 26.26
CA ASN A 500 18.78 -33.74 26.94
C ASN A 500 18.18 -32.57 26.16
N ARG A 501 16.88 -32.31 26.39
CA ARG A 501 16.13 -31.26 25.68
C ARG A 501 16.76 -29.86 25.81
N ALA A 502 17.20 -29.49 27.01
CA ALA A 502 17.73 -28.14 27.23
C ALA A 502 19.05 -27.91 26.49
N ALA A 503 19.91 -28.97 26.39
CA ALA A 503 21.14 -28.85 25.60
C ALA A 503 20.82 -28.79 24.10
N ALA A 504 19.94 -29.64 23.60
CA ALA A 504 19.55 -29.67 22.21
C ALA A 504 18.95 -28.31 21.75
N LEU A 505 18.07 -27.72 22.56
CA LEU A 505 17.50 -26.39 22.26
C LEU A 505 18.59 -25.33 22.17
N ARG A 506 19.48 -25.27 23.14
CA ARG A 506 20.58 -24.30 23.17
C ARG A 506 21.49 -24.43 21.95
N GLU A 507 21.84 -25.68 21.57
CA GLU A 507 22.66 -25.95 20.38
C GLU A 507 21.94 -25.55 19.11
N ALA A 508 20.66 -25.89 18.97
CA ALA A 508 19.86 -25.54 17.80
C ALA A 508 19.69 -24.03 17.64
N ASP A 509 19.34 -23.33 18.72
CA ASP A 509 19.15 -21.88 18.71
C ASP A 509 20.47 -21.16 18.32
N LEU A 510 21.61 -21.60 18.88
CA LEU A 510 22.92 -21.02 18.54
C LEU A 510 23.26 -21.28 17.06
N GLU A 511 23.03 -22.50 16.59
CA GLU A 511 23.30 -22.88 15.18
C GLU A 511 22.41 -22.06 14.21
N VAL A 512 21.14 -21.79 14.57
CA VAL A 512 20.25 -20.97 13.74
C VAL A 512 20.71 -19.52 13.71
N ILE A 513 21.18 -18.96 14.82
CA ILE A 513 21.74 -17.61 14.86
C ILE A 513 22.99 -17.50 13.99
N GLU A 514 23.89 -18.49 14.06
CA GLU A 514 25.15 -18.46 13.33
C GLU A 514 24.99 -18.80 11.84
N ASN A 515 24.08 -19.69 11.48
CA ASN A 515 24.02 -20.31 10.16
C ASN A 515 22.65 -20.29 9.49
N GLY A 516 21.65 -19.65 10.10
CA GLY A 516 20.27 -19.60 9.60
C GLY A 516 19.49 -20.89 9.79
N ASN A 517 18.17 -20.83 9.62
CA ASN A 517 17.29 -21.99 9.72
C ASN A 517 17.25 -22.76 8.39
N ARG A 518 17.68 -24.03 8.40
CA ARG A 518 17.76 -24.90 7.22
C ARG A 518 16.50 -25.70 6.94
N THR A 519 15.46 -25.56 7.75
CA THR A 519 14.19 -26.28 7.55
C THR A 519 13.22 -25.56 6.62
N TYR A 520 13.53 -24.33 6.21
CA TYR A 520 12.75 -23.50 5.26
C TYR A 520 13.62 -23.05 4.07
N VAL A 521 13.12 -22.16 3.23
CA VAL A 521 13.94 -21.51 2.18
C VAL A 521 15.19 -20.90 2.82
N THR A 522 16.38 -21.29 2.38
CA THR A 522 17.64 -20.85 2.98
C THR A 522 18.10 -19.49 2.44
N ASN A 523 19.00 -18.83 3.17
CA ASN A 523 19.61 -17.58 2.71
C ASN A 523 20.32 -17.77 1.37
N GLU A 524 21.06 -18.88 1.24
CA GLU A 524 21.78 -19.23 0.03
C GLU A 524 20.84 -19.45 -1.17
N ALA A 525 19.63 -19.95 -0.94
CA ALA A 525 18.64 -20.11 -2.01
C ALA A 525 18.16 -18.77 -2.54
N ILE A 526 18.00 -17.76 -1.67
CA ILE A 526 17.59 -16.40 -2.08
C ILE A 526 18.73 -15.73 -2.87
N VAL A 527 19.95 -15.78 -2.40
CA VAL A 527 21.12 -15.22 -3.09
C VAL A 527 21.34 -15.90 -4.44
N GLU A 528 21.19 -17.24 -4.51
CA GLU A 528 21.31 -17.99 -5.77
C GLU A 528 20.18 -17.62 -6.76
N TRP A 529 18.94 -17.45 -6.25
CA TRP A 529 17.82 -16.95 -7.07
C TRP A 529 18.13 -15.59 -7.67
N ALA A 530 18.61 -14.65 -6.87
CA ALA A 530 18.94 -13.30 -7.34
C ALA A 530 20.08 -13.32 -8.38
N ALA A 531 21.13 -14.13 -8.16
CA ALA A 531 22.22 -14.28 -9.12
C ALA A 531 21.75 -14.83 -10.46
N GLN A 532 20.83 -15.81 -10.46
CA GLN A 532 20.25 -16.34 -11.70
C GLN A 532 19.28 -15.36 -12.35
N TYR A 533 18.53 -14.60 -11.55
CA TYR A 533 17.65 -13.54 -12.02
C TYR A 533 18.44 -12.45 -12.77
N GLU A 534 19.54 -11.96 -12.19
CA GLU A 534 20.41 -10.95 -12.84
C GLU A 534 21.02 -11.45 -14.15
N GLU A 535 21.35 -12.74 -14.24
CA GLU A 535 21.96 -13.30 -15.45
C GLU A 535 20.93 -13.60 -16.55
N ASN A 536 19.72 -14.05 -16.19
CA ASN A 536 18.80 -14.68 -17.13
C ASN A 536 17.38 -14.08 -17.13
N GLY A 537 17.10 -13.08 -16.26
CA GLY A 537 15.77 -12.53 -16.03
C GLY A 537 14.84 -13.49 -15.24
N PRO A 538 13.61 -13.06 -14.90
CA PRO A 538 12.68 -13.82 -14.06
C PRO A 538 12.33 -15.21 -14.62
N ASP A 539 12.24 -15.35 -15.95
CA ASP A 539 11.89 -16.60 -16.64
C ASP A 539 13.08 -17.56 -16.76
N GLY A 540 14.31 -17.11 -16.47
CA GLY A 540 15.54 -17.88 -16.63
C GLY A 540 16.06 -18.54 -15.35
N VAL A 541 15.30 -18.44 -14.26
CA VAL A 541 15.64 -19.01 -12.96
C VAL A 541 15.32 -20.52 -12.93
N ASP A 542 16.15 -21.32 -12.26
CA ASP A 542 15.93 -22.76 -12.06
C ASP A 542 14.57 -23.05 -11.40
N GLU A 543 13.90 -24.12 -11.83
CA GLU A 543 12.56 -24.50 -11.39
C GLU A 543 12.42 -24.57 -9.85
N GLU A 544 13.44 -25.07 -9.15
CA GLU A 544 13.45 -25.19 -7.69
C GLU A 544 13.52 -23.81 -6.98
N LEU A 545 14.02 -22.77 -7.64
CA LEU A 545 14.16 -21.43 -7.10
C LEU A 545 12.98 -20.50 -7.45
N ARG A 546 12.12 -20.87 -8.39
CA ARG A 546 10.94 -20.08 -8.79
C ARG A 546 10.02 -19.73 -7.62
N ARG A 547 10.00 -20.54 -6.56
CA ARG A 547 9.23 -20.30 -5.35
C ARG A 547 9.72 -19.12 -4.51
N VAL A 548 10.98 -18.70 -4.65
CA VAL A 548 11.62 -17.69 -3.78
C VAL A 548 10.83 -16.37 -3.73
N PRO A 549 10.47 -15.73 -4.86
CA PRO A 549 9.76 -14.45 -4.82
C PRO A 549 8.33 -14.54 -4.28
N PHE A 550 7.71 -15.72 -4.26
CA PHE A 550 6.34 -15.90 -3.75
C PHE A 550 6.30 -16.25 -2.26
N LEU A 551 7.32 -16.92 -1.73
CA LEU A 551 7.41 -17.33 -0.33
C LEU A 551 8.24 -16.36 0.53
N GLU A 552 9.19 -15.64 -0.09
CA GLU A 552 10.12 -14.71 0.54
C GLU A 552 10.15 -13.37 -0.22
N THR A 553 8.98 -12.84 -0.55
CA THR A 553 8.76 -11.73 -1.48
C THR A 553 9.63 -10.51 -1.17
N ARG A 554 9.61 -10.05 0.09
CA ARG A 554 10.40 -8.89 0.49
C ARG A 554 11.90 -9.11 0.32
N ALA A 555 12.41 -10.25 0.77
CA ALA A 555 13.82 -10.55 0.68
C ALA A 555 14.29 -10.70 -0.77
N ALA A 556 13.48 -11.34 -1.61
CA ALA A 556 13.75 -11.46 -3.04
C ALA A 556 13.78 -10.09 -3.73
N ALA A 557 12.76 -9.26 -3.50
CA ALA A 557 12.68 -7.92 -4.07
C ALA A 557 13.89 -7.04 -3.67
N LYS A 558 14.24 -7.03 -2.37
CA LYS A 558 15.39 -6.26 -1.87
C LYS A 558 16.71 -6.75 -2.47
N GLU A 559 16.88 -8.06 -2.62
CA GLU A 559 18.12 -8.66 -3.13
C GLU A 559 18.42 -8.26 -4.58
N ILE A 560 17.39 -8.02 -5.40
CA ILE A 560 17.55 -7.56 -6.80
C ILE A 560 17.48 -6.03 -6.95
N GLY A 561 17.49 -5.29 -5.82
CA GLY A 561 17.57 -3.83 -5.82
C GLY A 561 16.25 -3.11 -6.02
N ALA A 562 15.10 -3.75 -5.72
CA ALA A 562 13.83 -3.04 -5.61
C ALA A 562 13.85 -2.07 -4.41
N SER A 563 13.05 -0.99 -4.48
CA SER A 563 12.95 0.03 -3.42
C SER A 563 12.05 -0.47 -2.28
N ILE A 564 12.63 -1.29 -1.41
CA ILE A 564 11.97 -1.85 -0.23
C ILE A 564 12.39 -1.00 0.99
N GLU A 565 11.85 0.22 1.05
CA GLU A 565 12.27 1.26 1.97
C GLU A 565 11.10 1.95 2.67
N PHE A 566 9.86 1.64 2.25
CA PHE A 566 8.67 2.25 2.84
C PHE A 566 8.49 1.80 4.30
N ASN A 567 8.18 2.76 5.16
CA ASN A 567 7.91 2.49 6.56
C ASN A 567 6.42 2.62 6.81
N LYS A 568 5.81 1.53 7.29
CA LYS A 568 4.38 1.48 7.57
C LYS A 568 3.54 1.95 6.38
N ALA A 569 3.65 1.25 5.25
CA ALA A 569 2.73 1.42 4.13
C ALA A 569 1.41 0.70 4.50
N GLU A 570 0.46 1.45 5.05
CA GLU A 570 -0.73 0.89 5.70
C GLU A 570 -2.02 1.08 4.90
N GLY A 571 -2.09 2.06 4.02
CA GLY A 571 -3.28 2.31 3.22
C GLY A 571 -3.05 2.19 1.73
N VAL A 572 -3.95 1.52 1.01
CA VAL A 572 -4.10 1.64 -0.45
C VAL A 572 -5.56 1.50 -0.80
N ASP A 573 -6.08 2.41 -1.61
CA ASP A 573 -7.47 2.39 -2.04
C ASP A 573 -7.73 3.29 -3.25
N SER A 574 -8.66 2.88 -4.10
CA SER A 574 -9.21 3.63 -5.22
C SER A 574 -10.74 3.56 -5.21
N VAL A 575 -11.41 4.27 -6.08
CA VAL A 575 -12.88 4.11 -6.20
C VAL A 575 -13.21 2.68 -6.64
N ASP A 576 -14.30 2.13 -6.11
CA ASP A 576 -14.87 0.87 -6.61
C ASP A 576 -15.07 0.93 -8.14
N ASP A 577 -14.79 -0.17 -8.84
CA ASP A 577 -14.86 -0.23 -10.31
C ASP A 577 -14.02 0.86 -11.03
N SER A 578 -12.84 1.16 -10.50
CA SER A 578 -11.91 2.17 -11.03
C SER A 578 -11.66 2.00 -12.54
N GLU A 579 -11.52 3.14 -13.23
CA GLU A 579 -11.19 3.21 -14.66
C GLU A 579 -9.85 3.95 -14.88
N PRO A 580 -9.15 3.75 -16.00
CA PRO A 580 -7.97 4.54 -16.34
C PRO A 580 -8.25 6.05 -16.29
N GLY A 581 -7.42 6.78 -15.54
CA GLY A 581 -7.59 8.20 -15.25
C GLY A 581 -8.14 8.48 -13.85
N ASP A 582 -8.72 7.49 -13.17
CA ASP A 582 -9.03 7.57 -11.76
C ASP A 582 -7.75 7.57 -10.90
N PHE A 583 -7.91 7.81 -9.62
CA PHE A 583 -6.80 7.90 -8.68
C PHE A 583 -6.83 6.77 -7.66
N ILE A 584 -5.64 6.24 -7.41
CA ILE A 584 -5.34 5.36 -6.29
C ILE A 584 -4.52 6.15 -5.25
N TYR A 585 -4.80 5.95 -3.98
CA TYR A 585 -4.13 6.61 -2.86
C TYR A 585 -3.34 5.60 -2.05
N PHE A 586 -2.16 6.03 -1.58
CA PHE A 586 -1.27 5.23 -0.74
C PHE A 586 -0.96 5.98 0.55
N GLY A 587 -1.25 5.38 1.69
CA GLY A 587 -0.90 5.91 3.02
C GLY A 587 0.44 5.35 3.49
N ILE A 588 1.39 6.23 3.79
CA ILE A 588 2.67 5.90 4.41
C ILE A 588 2.70 6.54 5.79
N SER A 589 2.52 5.75 6.83
CA SER A 589 2.28 6.20 8.19
C SER A 589 3.48 6.93 8.81
N GLU A 590 4.69 6.53 8.45
CA GLU A 590 5.92 7.13 8.95
C GLU A 590 6.90 7.37 7.80
N PHE A 591 7.27 8.63 7.57
CA PHE A 591 8.29 8.96 6.58
C PHE A 591 9.63 9.24 7.28
N ASN A 592 10.28 8.18 7.71
CA ASN A 592 11.51 8.18 8.50
C ASN A 592 12.40 6.97 8.16
N ASP A 593 13.39 6.69 8.99
CA ASP A 593 14.31 5.55 8.89
C ASP A 593 14.84 5.35 7.45
N ALA A 594 14.51 4.27 6.76
CA ALA A 594 15.02 3.95 5.43
C ALA A 594 14.59 4.94 4.32
N LEU A 595 13.48 5.67 4.50
CA LEU A 595 13.05 6.74 3.58
C LEU A 595 13.83 8.06 3.77
N ALA A 596 14.53 8.18 4.92
CA ALA A 596 15.18 9.41 5.34
C ALA A 596 16.65 9.22 5.77
N ASP A 597 17.25 8.06 5.51
CA ASP A 597 18.67 7.78 5.78
C ASP A 597 19.57 8.16 4.58
N ASP A 598 20.85 7.79 4.61
CA ASP A 598 21.82 8.09 3.54
C ASP A 598 21.98 6.90 2.56
N GLU A 599 21.08 5.91 2.59
CA GLU A 599 21.13 4.67 1.80
C GLU A 599 19.86 4.50 0.98
N GLY A 600 19.88 3.62 -0.01
CA GLY A 600 18.72 3.29 -0.84
C GLY A 600 18.39 4.31 -1.93
N ASP A 601 17.21 4.17 -2.50
CA ASP A 601 16.73 4.99 -3.62
C ASP A 601 16.01 6.27 -3.13
N VAL A 602 15.42 6.23 -1.93
CA VAL A 602 14.71 7.37 -1.32
C VAL A 602 15.52 7.92 -0.16
N GLN A 603 15.87 9.20 -0.24
CA GLN A 603 16.70 9.90 0.73
C GLN A 603 16.16 11.32 0.95
N LEU A 604 14.89 11.41 1.36
CA LEU A 604 14.18 12.69 1.54
C LEU A 604 14.28 13.19 2.99
N ASP A 605 13.80 14.40 3.25
CA ASP A 605 13.69 14.92 4.61
C ASP A 605 12.70 14.07 5.43
N ARG A 606 13.03 13.85 6.71
CA ARG A 606 12.18 13.12 7.65
C ARG A 606 10.88 13.85 7.91
N VAL A 607 9.76 13.12 7.88
CA VAL A 607 8.43 13.58 8.27
C VAL A 607 7.74 12.48 9.08
N ASP A 608 7.78 12.56 10.40
CA ASP A 608 7.23 11.52 11.29
C ASP A 608 5.72 11.33 11.16
N GLY A 609 5.00 12.36 10.73
CA GLY A 609 3.55 12.30 10.52
C GLY A 609 3.09 11.60 9.25
N GLY A 610 4.03 11.11 8.44
CA GLY A 610 3.72 10.34 7.24
C GLY A 610 3.29 11.15 6.02
N VAL A 611 2.98 10.45 4.93
CA VAL A 611 2.60 11.02 3.64
C VAL A 611 1.46 10.21 3.02
N VAL A 612 0.43 10.87 2.50
CA VAL A 612 -0.50 10.26 1.55
C VAL A 612 -0.05 10.62 0.15
N TYR A 613 0.22 9.59 -0.64
CA TYR A 613 0.47 9.73 -2.07
C TYR A 613 -0.79 9.45 -2.86
N ARG A 614 -0.94 10.16 -3.98
CA ARG A 614 -1.93 9.91 -5.01
C ARG A 614 -1.22 9.49 -6.28
N ALA A 615 -1.79 8.54 -7.02
CA ALA A 615 -1.31 8.16 -8.33
C ALA A 615 -2.47 8.03 -9.32
N GLU A 616 -2.27 8.44 -10.56
CA GLU A 616 -3.24 8.26 -11.64
C GLU A 616 -3.10 6.87 -12.24
N LEU A 617 -4.21 6.17 -12.44
CA LEU A 617 -4.26 4.89 -13.14
C LEU A 617 -4.08 5.11 -14.64
N GLU A 618 -2.99 4.58 -15.19
CA GLU A 618 -2.69 4.63 -16.62
C GLU A 618 -3.64 3.71 -17.43
N PRO A 619 -3.64 3.77 -18.78
CA PRO A 619 -4.57 2.98 -19.60
C PRO A 619 -4.51 1.45 -19.40
N ASP A 620 -3.45 0.92 -18.82
CA ASP A 620 -3.27 -0.47 -18.43
C ASP A 620 -3.31 -0.68 -16.91
N TYR A 621 -3.90 0.28 -16.19
CA TYR A 621 -3.98 0.33 -14.73
C TYR A 621 -2.61 0.34 -14.02
N ASN A 622 -1.55 0.68 -14.74
CA ASN A 622 -0.24 0.90 -14.16
C ASN A 622 -0.20 2.24 -13.39
N VAL A 623 0.76 2.34 -12.49
CA VAL A 623 1.10 3.56 -11.76
C VAL A 623 2.59 3.81 -11.96
N SER A 624 2.95 4.98 -12.49
CA SER A 624 4.35 5.37 -12.70
C SER A 624 4.81 6.53 -11.83
N THR A 625 3.89 7.23 -11.15
CA THR A 625 4.23 8.39 -10.32
C THR A 625 3.35 8.43 -9.07
N LEU A 626 3.96 8.55 -7.90
CA LEU A 626 3.31 8.79 -6.63
C LEU A 626 3.44 10.28 -6.27
N GLU A 627 2.35 11.03 -6.31
CA GLU A 627 2.32 12.47 -5.98
C GLU A 627 1.94 12.68 -4.50
N PRO A 628 2.74 13.39 -3.68
CA PRO A 628 2.35 13.66 -2.30
C PRO A 628 1.19 14.66 -2.26
N VAL A 629 0.06 14.27 -1.66
CA VAL A 629 -1.13 15.15 -1.54
C VAL A 629 -1.40 15.58 -0.11
N ILE A 630 -1.02 14.75 0.87
CA ILE A 630 -1.01 15.12 2.29
C ILE A 630 0.36 14.76 2.84
N THR A 631 1.00 15.70 3.52
CA THR A 631 2.22 15.45 4.28
C THR A 631 1.97 15.89 5.70
N GLY A 632 2.13 14.99 6.63
CA GLY A 632 1.95 15.23 8.05
C GLY A 632 3.03 16.18 8.61
N PRO A 633 2.87 16.61 9.85
CA PRO A 633 3.86 17.44 10.52
C PRO A 633 5.10 16.62 10.87
N ASP A 634 6.23 17.30 11.05
CA ASP A 634 7.35 16.73 11.76
C ASP A 634 6.92 16.27 13.15
N PHE A 635 7.69 15.34 13.69
CA PHE A 635 7.46 14.85 15.04
C PHE A 635 7.36 15.99 16.05
N THR A 636 6.29 15.99 16.84
CA THR A 636 6.06 16.91 17.95
C THR A 636 5.51 16.14 19.13
N ASP A 637 6.00 16.46 20.31
CA ASP A 637 5.60 15.84 21.57
C ASP A 637 4.44 16.57 22.25
N THR A 638 3.81 17.54 21.58
CA THR A 638 2.70 18.32 22.13
C THR A 638 1.42 18.15 21.32
N PRO A 639 0.28 17.77 21.93
CA PRO A 639 -1.01 17.65 21.24
C PRO A 639 -1.50 18.94 20.57
N ALA A 640 -1.09 20.10 21.06
CA ALA A 640 -1.50 21.39 20.52
C ALA A 640 -0.96 21.65 19.11
N ASP A 641 0.16 21.00 18.77
CA ASP A 641 0.76 21.14 17.44
C ASP A 641 0.11 20.21 16.41
N ALA A 642 -0.87 19.39 16.83
CA ALA A 642 -1.64 18.48 16.01
C ALA A 642 -3.00 19.05 15.55
N ASP A 643 -3.35 20.26 15.97
CA ASP A 643 -4.58 20.91 15.50
C ASP A 643 -4.56 21.01 14.00
N ASP A 644 -5.37 20.58 13.20
CA ASP A 644 -5.47 20.67 11.75
C ASP A 644 -4.47 19.79 10.95
N ALA A 645 -3.67 18.96 11.60
CA ALA A 645 -2.71 18.09 10.93
C ALA A 645 -3.08 16.62 11.09
N LEU A 646 -3.17 15.89 9.97
CA LEU A 646 -3.23 14.44 9.95
C LEU A 646 -1.84 13.87 10.26
N ARG A 647 -1.78 12.85 11.09
CA ARG A 647 -0.53 12.19 11.51
C ARG A 647 -0.66 10.68 11.46
N ASN A 648 0.44 10.03 11.10
CA ASN A 648 0.49 8.58 11.09
C ASN A 648 -0.75 8.00 10.41
N ILE A 649 -0.81 8.26 9.09
CA ILE A 649 -1.91 7.77 8.27
C ILE A 649 -1.90 6.24 8.27
N ASP A 650 -3.03 5.67 8.59
CA ASP A 650 -3.29 4.25 8.49
C ASP A 650 -4.16 3.97 7.26
N ASN A 651 -5.40 3.56 7.43
CA ASN A 651 -6.28 3.27 6.32
C ASN A 651 -6.65 4.53 5.53
N VAL A 652 -6.72 4.39 4.23
CA VAL A 652 -7.37 5.32 3.31
C VAL A 652 -8.59 4.65 2.68
N TYR A 653 -9.66 5.38 2.46
CA TYR A 653 -10.87 4.90 1.80
C TYR A 653 -11.38 5.97 0.83
N THR A 654 -11.48 5.63 -0.44
CA THR A 654 -11.87 6.54 -1.51
C THR A 654 -13.37 6.44 -1.76
N MET A 655 -14.09 7.50 -1.45
CA MET A 655 -15.53 7.57 -1.71
C MET A 655 -15.80 7.70 -3.21
N ARG A 656 -16.99 7.26 -3.64
CA ARG A 656 -17.41 7.27 -5.05
C ARG A 656 -17.41 8.65 -5.73
N ASP A 657 -17.34 9.74 -4.96
CA ASP A 657 -17.25 11.12 -5.45
C ASP A 657 -15.82 11.69 -5.42
N GLY A 658 -14.82 10.85 -5.14
CA GLY A 658 -13.40 11.18 -5.16
C GLY A 658 -12.86 11.83 -3.88
N ARG A 659 -13.70 12.03 -2.83
CA ARG A 659 -13.21 12.35 -1.49
C ARG A 659 -12.54 11.13 -0.87
N VAL A 660 -11.56 11.36 0.01
CA VAL A 660 -10.81 10.29 0.68
C VAL A 660 -10.96 10.40 2.18
N LEU A 661 -11.38 9.32 2.83
CA LEU A 661 -11.30 9.19 4.27
C LEU A 661 -9.89 8.76 4.66
N CYS A 662 -9.32 9.42 5.65
CA CYS A 662 -7.99 9.14 6.15
C CYS A 662 -8.06 8.87 7.65
N CYS A 663 -7.56 7.71 8.08
CA CYS A 663 -7.50 7.28 9.47
C CYS A 663 -6.13 7.56 10.07
N GLU A 664 -6.07 7.86 11.38
CA GLU A 664 -4.82 7.99 12.13
C GLU A 664 -4.55 6.70 12.94
N ASP A 665 -3.30 6.19 12.89
CA ASP A 665 -2.73 5.22 13.83
C ASP A 665 -1.83 5.94 14.85
N GLY A 666 -2.41 6.41 15.94
CA GLY A 666 -1.69 7.06 17.02
C GLY A 666 -1.19 6.13 18.10
N PHE A 667 -1.21 4.83 17.84
CA PHE A 667 -0.83 3.83 18.82
C PHE A 667 0.60 4.05 19.35
N GLY A 668 0.74 4.00 20.66
CA GLY A 668 2.05 3.95 21.31
C GLY A 668 2.47 5.20 22.05
N GLY A 669 1.75 6.31 21.96
CA GLY A 669 2.03 7.39 22.87
C GLY A 669 1.78 8.80 22.36
N PRO A 670 1.91 9.79 23.25
CA PRO A 670 1.62 11.19 22.95
C PRO A 670 2.60 11.83 21.95
N ALA A 671 3.59 11.09 21.53
CA ALA A 671 4.62 11.59 20.62
C ALA A 671 4.27 11.38 19.16
N ARG A 672 3.49 10.33 18.80
CA ARG A 672 3.06 10.06 17.43
C ARG A 672 1.81 10.85 17.04
N SER A 673 0.76 10.78 17.84
CA SER A 673 -0.44 11.60 17.70
C SER A 673 -0.88 12.13 19.08
N TYR A 674 -1.93 12.95 19.13
CA TYR A 674 -2.55 13.24 20.42
C TYR A 674 -3.37 12.02 20.92
N PRO A 675 -3.86 12.01 22.18
CA PRO A 675 -4.42 10.80 22.80
C PRO A 675 -5.64 10.15 22.13
N ASN A 676 -6.15 10.73 21.08
CA ASN A 676 -7.36 10.30 20.39
C ASN A 676 -7.13 10.41 18.90
N ASP A 677 -7.12 9.31 18.22
CA ASP A 677 -7.00 9.29 16.77
C ASP A 677 -8.23 9.87 16.08
N GLY A 678 -8.02 10.40 14.90
CA GLY A 678 -9.04 11.10 14.12
C GLY A 678 -9.34 10.42 12.80
N LEU A 679 -10.61 10.58 12.36
CA LEU A 679 -10.99 10.37 10.98
C LEU A 679 -11.04 11.71 10.28
N TYR A 680 -10.36 11.82 9.16
CA TYR A 680 -10.34 13.01 8.32
C TYR A 680 -11.02 12.75 6.98
N VAL A 681 -11.59 13.79 6.42
CA VAL A 681 -12.09 13.80 5.04
C VAL A 681 -11.22 14.74 4.24
N PHE A 682 -10.61 14.21 3.21
CA PHE A 682 -9.77 14.92 2.25
C PHE A 682 -10.54 15.12 0.95
N GLN A 683 -10.62 16.36 0.49
CA GLN A 683 -11.11 16.72 -0.84
C GLN A 683 -9.93 17.22 -1.66
N PRO A 684 -9.49 16.48 -2.70
CA PRO A 684 -8.41 16.95 -3.57
C PRO A 684 -8.76 18.25 -4.30
N HIS A 685 -7.76 19.09 -4.58
CA HIS A 685 -7.94 20.28 -5.41
C HIS A 685 -8.43 19.91 -6.81
N VAL A 686 -9.17 20.82 -7.45
CA VAL A 686 -9.48 20.72 -8.87
C VAL A 686 -8.18 20.73 -9.68
N ARG A 687 -8.03 19.77 -10.59
CA ARG A 687 -6.89 19.68 -11.49
C ARG A 687 -7.25 20.17 -12.88
N LEU A 688 -6.29 20.82 -13.55
CA LEU A 688 -6.36 21.17 -14.94
C LEU A 688 -5.22 20.50 -15.70
N ASP A 689 -5.56 19.42 -16.34
CA ASP A 689 -4.63 18.56 -17.07
C ASP A 689 -4.61 18.90 -18.56
N VAL A 690 -3.48 18.68 -19.22
CA VAL A 690 -3.38 18.67 -20.67
C VAL A 690 -2.70 17.39 -21.13
N SER A 691 -3.29 16.73 -22.14
CA SER A 691 -2.79 15.45 -22.62
C SER A 691 -1.38 15.55 -23.18
N SER A 692 -0.50 14.61 -22.81
CA SER A 692 0.79 14.43 -23.47
C SER A 692 0.60 13.87 -24.88
N VAL A 693 1.38 14.34 -25.83
CA VAL A 693 1.21 13.98 -27.25
C VAL A 693 2.53 13.74 -27.95
N ALA A 694 2.53 12.86 -28.93
CA ALA A 694 3.63 12.68 -29.88
C ALA A 694 3.18 13.10 -31.30
N VAL A 695 3.98 13.89 -32.00
CA VAL A 695 3.64 14.42 -33.31
C VAL A 695 4.86 14.46 -34.25
N GLY A 696 4.70 14.03 -35.49
CA GLY A 696 5.74 14.18 -36.52
C GLY A 696 5.98 15.63 -36.93
N GLN A 697 7.19 15.97 -37.30
CA GLN A 697 7.52 17.33 -37.80
C GLN A 697 6.69 17.66 -39.08
N GLY A 698 5.84 18.67 -38.95
CA GLY A 698 4.92 19.12 -40.01
C GLY A 698 3.55 18.47 -39.93
N ASP A 699 3.35 17.50 -39.09
CA ASP A 699 2.06 16.88 -38.78
C ASP A 699 1.34 17.62 -37.66
N ALA A 700 0.08 17.29 -37.42
CA ALA A 700 -0.74 17.88 -36.40
C ALA A 700 -1.41 16.79 -35.53
N VAL A 701 -1.51 17.04 -34.23
CA VAL A 701 -2.17 16.19 -33.25
C VAL A 701 -3.07 17.04 -32.35
N GLU A 702 -4.10 16.46 -31.81
CA GLU A 702 -4.98 17.11 -30.84
C GLU A 702 -4.60 16.72 -29.42
N ALA A 703 -4.51 17.71 -28.53
CA ALA A 703 -4.38 17.52 -27.09
C ALA A 703 -5.65 18.06 -26.41
N GLU A 704 -6.18 17.31 -25.48
CA GLU A 704 -7.35 17.67 -24.69
C GLU A 704 -6.92 18.38 -23.41
N VAL A 705 -7.73 19.35 -22.98
CA VAL A 705 -7.62 20.03 -21.70
C VAL A 705 -8.79 19.64 -20.85
N VAL A 706 -8.52 19.03 -19.72
CA VAL A 706 -9.52 18.37 -18.86
C VAL A 706 -9.43 18.95 -17.47
N ALA A 707 -10.57 19.31 -16.89
CA ALA A 707 -10.70 19.62 -15.47
C ALA A 707 -11.14 18.35 -14.74
N ARG A 708 -10.45 18.01 -13.65
CA ARG A 708 -10.71 16.83 -12.81
C ARG A 708 -10.92 17.24 -11.36
N ASN A 709 -11.59 16.40 -10.59
CA ASN A 709 -11.96 16.66 -9.20
C ASN A 709 -12.70 17.99 -9.05
N VAL A 710 -13.83 18.11 -9.71
CA VAL A 710 -14.61 19.34 -9.77
C VAL A 710 -15.76 19.26 -8.77
N PRO A 711 -15.54 19.57 -7.48
CA PRO A 711 -16.64 19.65 -6.52
C PRO A 711 -17.56 20.83 -6.91
N LYS A 712 -18.86 20.70 -6.74
CA LYS A 712 -19.82 21.78 -7.00
C LYS A 712 -19.86 22.34 -8.42
N GLY A 713 -19.41 21.57 -9.42
CA GLY A 713 -19.46 21.93 -10.84
C GLY A 713 -18.57 23.12 -11.25
N ILE A 714 -18.68 23.54 -12.50
CA ILE A 714 -18.01 24.72 -13.05
C ILE A 714 -19.04 25.64 -13.70
N SER A 715 -19.29 26.81 -13.10
CA SER A 715 -20.18 27.81 -13.69
C SER A 715 -19.51 28.65 -14.78
N GLY A 716 -18.16 28.65 -14.83
CA GLY A 716 -17.39 29.34 -15.85
C GLY A 716 -15.94 29.58 -15.43
N GLY A 717 -15.15 30.14 -16.35
CA GLY A 717 -13.75 30.41 -16.05
C GLY A 717 -12.94 30.93 -17.20
N GLU A 718 -11.68 31.18 -16.92
CA GLU A 718 -10.66 31.51 -17.91
C GLU A 718 -9.40 30.70 -17.68
N PHE A 719 -8.82 30.16 -18.74
CA PHE A 719 -7.56 29.40 -18.67
C PHE A 719 -6.70 29.60 -19.90
N THR A 720 -5.44 29.25 -19.80
CA THR A 720 -4.45 29.30 -20.87
C THR A 720 -3.75 27.97 -21.00
N VAL A 721 -3.41 27.61 -22.24
CA VAL A 721 -2.49 26.52 -22.58
C VAL A 721 -1.25 27.14 -23.14
N ASN A 722 -0.09 26.82 -22.62
CA ASN A 722 1.20 27.38 -22.99
C ASN A 722 2.17 26.28 -23.44
N VAL A 723 2.84 26.46 -24.52
CA VAL A 723 3.94 25.59 -24.97
C VAL A 723 5.27 26.26 -24.59
N ALA A 724 6.09 25.56 -23.80
CA ALA A 724 7.34 26.12 -23.28
C ALA A 724 8.36 26.40 -24.38
N ASP A 725 8.46 25.51 -25.39
CA ASP A 725 9.31 25.74 -26.59
C ASP A 725 8.48 25.68 -27.88
N PRO A 726 8.01 26.81 -28.39
CA PRO A 726 7.24 26.86 -29.64
C PRO A 726 8.03 26.55 -30.90
N ASP A 727 9.34 26.35 -30.83
CA ASP A 727 10.15 25.87 -31.95
C ASP A 727 10.05 24.33 -32.07
N VAL A 728 9.69 23.62 -31.01
CA VAL A 728 9.42 22.18 -31.01
C VAL A 728 8.01 21.89 -31.51
N VAL A 729 7.00 22.47 -30.88
CA VAL A 729 5.59 22.34 -31.28
C VAL A 729 4.88 23.69 -31.14
N GLY A 730 3.90 23.96 -31.98
CA GLY A 730 3.11 25.17 -31.84
C GLY A 730 1.62 24.97 -32.00
N ILE A 731 0.85 25.67 -31.19
CA ILE A 731 -0.61 25.66 -31.25
C ILE A 731 -1.08 26.31 -32.54
N THR A 732 -1.84 25.58 -33.36
CA THR A 732 -2.34 26.02 -34.66
C THR A 732 -3.86 26.18 -34.70
N SER A 733 -4.60 25.48 -33.83
CA SER A 733 -6.02 25.60 -33.66
C SER A 733 -6.41 25.39 -32.20
N ALA A 734 -7.54 25.92 -31.79
CA ALA A 734 -8.11 25.68 -30.46
C ALA A 734 -9.62 25.74 -30.56
N SER A 735 -10.32 24.88 -29.83
CA SER A 735 -11.79 24.79 -29.82
C SER A 735 -12.33 24.36 -28.46
N TYR A 736 -13.60 24.65 -28.24
CA TYR A 736 -14.35 24.13 -27.10
C TYR A 736 -15.16 22.90 -27.53
N PRO A 737 -15.45 21.98 -26.62
CA PRO A 737 -16.45 20.95 -26.84
C PRO A 737 -17.87 21.53 -26.86
N ASP A 738 -18.85 20.74 -27.33
CA ASP A 738 -20.25 21.18 -27.44
C ASP A 738 -20.92 21.42 -26.07
N SER A 739 -20.35 20.86 -24.99
CA SER A 739 -20.75 21.05 -23.58
C SER A 739 -20.48 22.45 -23.04
N VAL A 740 -19.58 23.23 -23.65
CA VAL A 740 -19.32 24.62 -23.27
C VAL A 740 -20.38 25.54 -23.92
N GLY A 741 -21.37 25.96 -23.15
CA GLY A 741 -22.55 26.66 -23.65
C GLY A 741 -22.28 28.07 -24.17
N LEU A 742 -21.59 28.93 -23.41
CA LEU A 742 -21.26 30.31 -23.81
C LEU A 742 -19.76 30.55 -23.73
N SER A 743 -19.12 30.91 -24.83
CA SER A 743 -17.69 31.14 -24.87
C SER A 743 -17.25 32.27 -25.76
N GLU A 744 -16.14 32.92 -25.44
CA GLU A 744 -15.42 33.77 -26.36
C GLU A 744 -14.55 32.90 -27.30
N PRO A 745 -14.41 33.20 -28.59
CA PRO A 745 -13.55 32.43 -29.45
C PRO A 745 -12.13 32.34 -28.87
N PRO A 746 -11.50 31.14 -28.84
CA PRO A 746 -10.12 31.03 -28.33
C PRO A 746 -9.16 31.96 -29.06
N THR A 747 -8.21 32.53 -28.33
CA THR A 747 -7.20 33.43 -28.88
C THR A 747 -5.84 32.74 -28.85
N ILE A 748 -5.24 32.56 -30.02
CA ILE A 748 -3.90 31.95 -30.16
C ILE A 748 -2.88 33.08 -30.39
N GLY A 749 -1.75 32.98 -29.67
CA GLY A 749 -0.63 33.89 -29.85
C GLY A 749 0.01 33.83 -31.27
N ASP A 750 0.62 34.94 -31.75
CA ASP A 750 1.17 35.02 -33.10
C ASP A 750 2.24 33.96 -33.41
N ASP A 751 2.96 33.49 -32.40
CA ASP A 751 3.98 32.43 -32.46
C ASP A 751 3.44 31.01 -32.22
N GLY A 752 2.22 30.91 -31.81
CA GLY A 752 1.59 29.63 -31.42
C GLY A 752 2.08 29.10 -30.06
N ALA A 753 2.72 29.93 -29.24
CA ALA A 753 3.21 29.56 -27.93
C ALA A 753 2.09 29.47 -26.86
N ALA A 754 0.95 30.11 -27.10
CA ALA A 754 -0.14 30.11 -26.12
C ALA A 754 -1.52 30.14 -26.79
N ALA A 755 -2.51 29.54 -26.14
CA ALA A 755 -3.94 29.70 -26.43
C ALA A 755 -4.65 30.13 -25.15
N SER A 756 -5.59 31.07 -25.26
CA SER A 756 -6.38 31.58 -24.14
C SER A 756 -7.85 31.29 -24.38
N PHE A 757 -8.53 30.89 -23.33
CA PHE A 757 -9.91 30.44 -23.30
C PHE A 757 -10.70 31.23 -22.26
N ARG A 758 -11.98 31.48 -22.53
CA ARG A 758 -12.91 32.08 -21.58
C ARG A 758 -14.32 31.61 -21.89
N PHE A 759 -15.00 31.10 -20.87
CA PHE A 759 -16.31 30.49 -21.04
C PHE A 759 -17.20 30.71 -19.82
N ALA A 760 -18.49 30.42 -19.98
CA ALA A 760 -19.48 30.28 -18.90
C ALA A 760 -20.42 29.13 -19.23
N ASP A 761 -20.65 28.26 -18.26
CA ASP A 761 -21.67 27.23 -18.33
C ASP A 761 -23.03 27.87 -17.97
N VAL A 762 -23.86 28.05 -18.97
CA VAL A 762 -25.19 28.69 -18.79
C VAL A 762 -26.33 27.69 -18.89
N ASP A 763 -26.04 26.50 -19.32
CA ASP A 763 -27.01 25.44 -19.54
C ASP A 763 -26.83 24.27 -18.52
N ASP A 764 -25.92 24.43 -17.56
CA ASP A 764 -25.61 23.46 -16.48
C ASP A 764 -25.18 22.07 -17.05
N GLU A 765 -24.24 22.12 -17.99
CA GLU A 765 -23.69 20.92 -18.62
C GLU A 765 -22.42 20.43 -17.91
N MET A 766 -21.92 21.17 -16.90
CA MET A 766 -20.80 20.81 -16.02
C MET A 766 -21.26 20.86 -14.55
N PRO A 767 -22.26 20.04 -14.18
CA PRO A 767 -22.87 20.10 -12.86
C PRO A 767 -21.97 19.54 -11.76
N ALA A 768 -22.32 19.85 -10.51
CA ALA A 768 -21.73 19.20 -9.33
C ALA A 768 -21.89 17.68 -9.40
N ALA A 769 -20.98 16.98 -8.75
CA ALA A 769 -20.88 15.52 -8.67
C ALA A 769 -20.34 14.79 -9.93
N ASP A 770 -20.13 15.48 -11.04
CA ASP A 770 -19.30 14.94 -12.10
C ASP A 770 -17.81 15.21 -11.79
N THR A 771 -16.97 14.22 -11.97
CA THR A 771 -15.56 14.31 -11.57
C THR A 771 -14.64 14.82 -12.66
N GLU A 772 -15.09 14.83 -13.92
CA GLU A 772 -14.25 15.18 -15.07
C GLU A 772 -15.01 15.94 -16.16
N PHE A 773 -14.39 17.02 -16.67
CA PHE A 773 -14.92 17.80 -17.80
C PHE A 773 -13.83 18.12 -18.81
N THR A 774 -14.02 17.74 -20.08
CA THR A 774 -13.20 18.28 -21.18
C THR A 774 -13.57 19.73 -21.42
N LEU A 775 -12.63 20.65 -21.21
CA LEU A 775 -12.84 22.10 -21.35
C LEU A 775 -12.46 22.61 -22.74
N ALA A 776 -11.45 22.01 -23.37
CA ALA A 776 -10.96 22.42 -24.67
C ALA A 776 -10.17 21.33 -25.39
N THR A 777 -10.04 21.50 -26.70
CA THR A 777 -9.09 20.76 -27.54
C THR A 777 -8.16 21.75 -28.21
N VAL A 778 -6.84 21.55 -28.11
CA VAL A 778 -5.81 22.30 -28.82
C VAL A 778 -5.17 21.44 -29.90
N THR A 779 -5.01 21.98 -31.10
CA THR A 779 -4.27 21.31 -32.18
C THR A 779 -2.84 21.81 -32.17
N LEU A 780 -1.92 20.89 -31.95
CA LEU A 780 -0.48 21.11 -31.93
C LEU A 780 0.12 20.68 -33.26
N THR A 781 1.07 21.45 -33.79
CA THR A 781 1.77 21.07 -35.00
C THR A 781 3.27 20.99 -34.72
N GLY A 782 3.90 19.85 -35.01
CA GLY A 782 5.31 19.60 -34.84
C GLY A 782 6.14 20.53 -35.74
N ARG A 783 7.12 21.23 -35.17
CA ARG A 783 7.98 22.22 -35.86
C ARG A 783 9.42 21.79 -35.95
N GLY A 784 9.98 21.31 -34.85
CA GLY A 784 11.37 20.84 -34.76
C GLY A 784 11.41 19.59 -33.85
N ALA A 785 12.37 18.71 -34.04
CA ALA A 785 12.53 17.56 -33.16
C ALA A 785 12.93 18.02 -31.76
N GLY A 786 12.33 17.40 -30.74
CA GLY A 786 12.60 17.70 -29.32
C GLY A 786 11.39 17.40 -28.46
N VAL A 787 11.56 17.65 -27.18
CA VAL A 787 10.53 17.53 -26.14
C VAL A 787 10.28 18.91 -25.57
N THR A 788 9.01 19.22 -25.30
CA THR A 788 8.63 20.49 -24.65
C THR A 788 7.41 20.27 -23.75
N ASP A 789 7.37 21.01 -22.66
CA ASP A 789 6.21 21.03 -21.79
C ASP A 789 5.05 21.80 -22.43
N ILE A 790 3.85 21.34 -22.13
CA ILE A 790 2.59 22.04 -22.38
C ILE A 790 2.00 22.36 -21.02
N ASP A 791 2.02 23.62 -20.63
CA ASP A 791 1.56 24.07 -19.33
C ASP A 791 0.13 24.60 -19.41
N THR A 792 -0.65 24.39 -18.36
CA THR A 792 -1.95 25.01 -18.18
C THR A 792 -1.94 26.00 -17.02
N ALA A 793 -2.81 26.96 -17.04
CA ALA A 793 -3.08 27.84 -15.90
C ALA A 793 -4.50 28.37 -16.02
N GLY A 794 -5.26 28.34 -14.95
CA GLY A 794 -6.67 28.75 -15.01
C GLY A 794 -7.22 29.27 -13.69
N SER A 795 -8.41 29.81 -13.77
CA SER A 795 -9.25 30.19 -12.63
C SER A 795 -10.69 29.92 -13.02
N PHE A 796 -11.38 29.14 -12.21
CA PHE A 796 -12.78 28.74 -12.40
C PHE A 796 -13.62 29.27 -11.26
N ASP A 797 -14.92 29.46 -11.52
CA ASP A 797 -15.92 29.66 -10.50
C ASP A 797 -16.85 28.43 -10.50
N ASN A 798 -17.19 27.94 -9.30
CA ASN A 798 -18.17 26.87 -9.12
C ASN A 798 -19.62 27.36 -9.29
N ASP A 799 -20.59 26.45 -9.18
CA ASP A 799 -22.01 26.79 -9.33
C ASP A 799 -22.55 27.70 -8.21
N ASP A 800 -21.88 27.75 -7.08
CA ASP A 800 -22.14 28.72 -6.00
C ASP A 800 -21.59 30.13 -6.30
N GLY A 801 -20.77 30.27 -7.34
CA GLY A 801 -20.08 31.50 -7.73
C GLY A 801 -18.83 31.80 -6.90
N GLU A 802 -18.25 30.84 -6.30
CA GLU A 802 -16.97 30.91 -5.58
C GLU A 802 -15.83 30.56 -6.52
N THR A 803 -14.69 31.23 -6.36
CA THR A 803 -13.50 30.91 -7.16
C THR A 803 -12.82 29.67 -6.60
N VAL A 804 -12.55 28.70 -7.46
CA VAL A 804 -11.95 27.41 -7.13
C VAL A 804 -10.42 27.48 -7.27
N GLU A 805 -9.69 26.93 -6.32
CA GLU A 805 -8.26 26.71 -6.44
C GLU A 805 -7.98 25.57 -7.42
N VAL A 806 -7.05 25.81 -8.37
CA VAL A 806 -6.77 24.90 -9.48
C VAL A 806 -5.32 24.49 -9.43
N GLU A 807 -5.06 23.21 -9.37
CA GLU A 807 -3.75 22.62 -9.56
C GLU A 807 -3.53 22.36 -11.07
N ALA A 808 -2.59 23.06 -11.69
CA ALA A 808 -2.28 22.87 -13.09
C ALA A 808 -1.21 21.77 -13.28
N ARG A 809 -1.47 20.84 -14.20
CA ARG A 809 -0.52 19.81 -14.57
C ARG A 809 -0.08 19.94 -16.01
N SER A 810 1.22 19.87 -16.23
CA SER A 810 1.82 19.97 -17.56
C SER A 810 1.76 18.63 -18.29
N GLY A 811 1.38 18.67 -19.57
CA GLY A 811 1.60 17.58 -20.51
C GLY A 811 2.92 17.73 -21.25
N LEU A 812 3.39 16.67 -21.87
CA LEU A 812 4.57 16.67 -22.73
C LEU A 812 4.18 16.63 -24.20
N ALA A 813 4.86 17.41 -25.03
CA ALA A 813 4.80 17.27 -26.48
C ALA A 813 6.15 16.80 -27.02
N ILE A 814 6.12 15.63 -27.65
CA ILE A 814 7.30 15.03 -28.26
C ILE A 814 7.17 15.18 -29.78
N THR A 815 8.12 15.85 -30.37
CA THR A 815 8.16 15.99 -31.84
C THR A 815 9.34 15.22 -32.41
N GLY A 816 9.03 14.15 -33.13
CA GLY A 816 10.01 13.34 -33.83
C GLY A 816 10.56 14.07 -35.09
N PRO A 817 11.73 13.65 -35.61
CA PRO A 817 12.28 14.17 -36.84
C PRO A 817 11.36 13.94 -38.04
N ALA A 818 11.40 14.82 -39.00
CA ALA A 818 10.69 14.62 -40.26
C ALA A 818 11.20 13.38 -41.00
N ASN A 819 10.29 12.75 -41.74
CA ASN A 819 10.59 11.58 -42.57
C ASN A 819 11.86 11.80 -43.43
N ILE A 820 12.78 10.84 -43.36
CA ILE A 820 14.05 10.85 -44.07
C ILE A 820 13.92 10.07 -45.38
N GLY A 821 14.14 10.75 -46.50
CA GLY A 821 14.06 10.12 -47.80
C GLY A 821 12.65 10.11 -48.42
N SER A 822 12.42 9.29 -49.42
CA SER A 822 11.14 9.26 -50.14
C SER A 822 10.41 7.95 -49.88
N GLY A 823 9.50 7.92 -48.89
CA GLY A 823 8.48 6.86 -48.74
C GLY A 823 8.61 5.93 -47.57
N GLY A 824 9.23 6.36 -46.46
CA GLY A 824 9.17 5.68 -45.14
C GLY A 824 8.19 6.38 -44.18
N ASP A 825 8.04 5.85 -43.00
CA ASP A 825 7.41 6.52 -41.89
C ASP A 825 8.42 7.44 -41.19
N SER A 826 7.99 8.28 -40.26
CA SER A 826 8.89 9.16 -39.49
C SER A 826 9.81 8.35 -38.58
N PRO A 827 11.05 8.76 -38.34
CA PRO A 827 11.94 8.12 -37.39
C PRO A 827 11.28 7.94 -36.01
N THR A 828 11.57 6.84 -35.32
CA THR A 828 11.13 6.58 -33.95
C THR A 828 12.33 6.36 -33.04
N ASP A 829 12.13 6.62 -31.77
CA ASP A 829 13.07 6.44 -30.68
C ASP A 829 12.50 5.29 -29.79
N PRO A 830 12.97 4.05 -29.96
CA PRO A 830 12.34 2.90 -29.32
C PRO A 830 12.70 2.73 -27.84
N ASP A 831 13.80 3.32 -27.37
CA ASP A 831 14.27 3.22 -25.99
C ASP A 831 14.14 4.52 -25.18
N GLY A 832 13.66 5.60 -25.83
CA GLY A 832 13.32 6.85 -25.16
C GLY A 832 14.49 7.73 -24.74
N ASP A 833 15.71 7.49 -25.28
CA ASP A 833 16.92 8.22 -24.91
C ASP A 833 17.12 9.56 -25.67
N GLY A 834 16.17 9.89 -26.58
CA GLY A 834 16.19 11.10 -27.40
C GLY A 834 16.99 10.97 -28.70
N LEU A 835 17.55 9.82 -29.00
CA LEU A 835 18.11 9.43 -30.28
C LEU A 835 17.07 8.59 -31.07
N TYR A 836 17.10 8.67 -32.39
CA TYR A 836 16.08 8.09 -33.25
C TYR A 836 16.68 6.98 -34.13
N GLU A 837 16.93 5.80 -33.52
CA GLU A 837 17.63 4.67 -34.14
C GLU A 837 16.83 3.99 -35.24
N ASP A 838 15.49 3.91 -35.08
CA ASP A 838 14.58 3.45 -36.12
C ASP A 838 14.39 4.60 -37.15
N VAL A 839 15.43 4.86 -37.87
CA VAL A 839 15.53 6.02 -38.82
C VAL A 839 14.49 5.97 -39.94
N ASN A 840 14.01 4.78 -40.28
CA ASN A 840 13.00 4.58 -41.32
C ASN A 840 11.57 4.40 -40.79
N GLY A 841 11.38 4.41 -39.46
CA GLY A 841 10.08 4.34 -38.79
C GLY A 841 9.32 3.01 -38.98
N ASN A 842 10.01 1.91 -39.23
CA ASN A 842 9.36 0.62 -39.49
C ASN A 842 9.11 -0.22 -38.22
N GLY A 843 9.45 0.30 -37.03
CA GLY A 843 9.35 -0.35 -35.74
C GLY A 843 10.48 -1.35 -35.46
N ARG A 844 11.63 -1.23 -36.13
CA ARG A 844 12.81 -2.08 -35.94
C ARG A 844 14.07 -1.29 -36.14
N VAL A 845 14.98 -1.40 -35.23
CA VAL A 845 16.35 -0.88 -35.38
C VAL A 845 17.20 -1.92 -36.10
N ASP A 846 17.46 -1.71 -37.39
CA ASP A 846 18.21 -2.66 -38.22
C ASP A 846 19.14 -1.99 -39.24
N TYR A 847 19.82 -2.79 -40.05
CA TYR A 847 20.78 -2.27 -41.02
C TYR A 847 20.19 -1.29 -42.05
N ALA A 848 18.85 -1.34 -42.26
CA ALA A 848 18.18 -0.42 -43.17
C ALA A 848 18.17 1.02 -42.65
N ASP A 849 18.20 1.21 -41.35
CA ASP A 849 18.27 2.50 -40.67
C ASP A 849 19.66 3.13 -40.87
N VAL A 850 20.69 2.33 -40.67
CA VAL A 850 22.08 2.75 -40.93
C VAL A 850 22.29 3.18 -42.40
N GLU A 851 21.71 2.40 -43.35
CA GLU A 851 21.80 2.72 -44.80
C GLU A 851 21.05 4.02 -45.09
N LEU A 852 19.84 4.18 -44.51
CA LEU A 852 19.01 5.37 -44.72
C LEU A 852 19.68 6.65 -44.15
N LEU A 853 20.23 6.60 -42.94
CA LEU A 853 20.97 7.71 -42.32
C LEU A 853 22.20 8.06 -43.16
N PHE A 854 23.00 7.08 -43.57
CA PHE A 854 24.17 7.26 -44.36
C PHE A 854 23.86 7.96 -45.71
N GLU A 855 22.81 7.53 -46.41
CA GLU A 855 22.41 8.12 -47.68
C GLU A 855 21.87 9.55 -47.56
N ASN A 856 21.38 9.94 -46.39
CA ASN A 856 20.72 11.22 -46.12
C ASN A 856 21.45 12.12 -45.10
N LEU A 857 22.66 11.79 -44.69
CA LEU A 857 23.41 12.50 -43.65
C LEU A 857 23.54 14.04 -43.89
N GLU A 858 23.57 14.44 -45.16
CA GLU A 858 23.64 15.85 -45.55
C GLU A 858 22.25 16.43 -45.92
N SER A 859 21.16 15.69 -45.75
CA SER A 859 19.80 16.18 -46.08
C SER A 859 19.32 17.22 -45.06
N ASP A 860 18.39 18.06 -45.49
CA ASP A 860 17.79 19.08 -44.61
C ASP A 860 17.03 18.39 -43.43
N SER A 861 16.41 17.22 -43.67
CA SER A 861 15.67 16.47 -42.64
C SER A 861 16.57 15.97 -41.51
N VAL A 862 17.80 15.56 -41.80
CA VAL A 862 18.77 15.05 -40.82
C VAL A 862 19.55 16.21 -40.18
N THR A 863 20.03 17.18 -40.99
CA THR A 863 20.84 18.29 -40.48
C THR A 863 20.06 19.30 -39.66
N SER A 864 18.75 19.46 -39.89
CA SER A 864 17.87 20.30 -39.07
C SER A 864 17.52 19.64 -37.70
N ASN A 865 17.74 18.35 -37.59
CA ASN A 865 17.47 17.55 -36.38
C ASN A 865 18.73 16.84 -35.89
N ALA A 866 19.90 17.54 -35.98
CA ALA A 866 21.21 16.94 -35.72
C ALA A 866 21.32 16.22 -34.37
N ARG A 867 20.65 16.71 -33.32
CA ARG A 867 20.66 16.08 -31.99
C ARG A 867 19.99 14.72 -31.97
N ALA A 868 18.92 14.54 -32.71
CA ALA A 868 18.18 13.27 -32.80
C ALA A 868 18.98 12.17 -33.51
N PHE A 869 20.10 12.49 -34.14
CA PHE A 869 20.95 11.57 -34.92
C PHE A 869 22.44 11.67 -34.58
N ASP A 870 22.77 12.33 -33.44
CA ASP A 870 24.14 12.41 -32.88
C ASP A 870 24.38 11.20 -31.97
N PHE A 871 24.43 10.00 -32.58
CA PHE A 871 24.52 8.73 -31.88
C PHE A 871 25.82 8.50 -31.08
N ASN A 872 26.83 9.36 -31.29
CA ASN A 872 28.02 9.32 -30.45
C ASN A 872 28.11 10.46 -29.43
N GLN A 873 27.07 11.30 -29.36
CA GLN A 873 26.86 12.40 -28.40
C GLN A 873 28.06 13.38 -28.32
N ASN A 874 28.64 13.72 -29.46
CA ASN A 874 29.79 14.60 -29.53
C ASN A 874 29.43 16.04 -29.94
N ASP A 875 28.13 16.39 -29.99
CA ASP A 875 27.54 17.65 -30.46
C ASP A 875 27.82 17.95 -31.97
N ARG A 876 28.06 16.91 -32.76
CA ARG A 876 28.38 17.06 -34.18
C ARG A 876 27.77 15.90 -34.97
N LEU A 877 26.94 16.19 -35.90
CA LEU A 877 26.42 15.21 -36.85
C LEU A 877 27.46 14.99 -37.97
N ASP A 878 28.08 13.81 -37.98
CA ASP A 878 29.05 13.41 -38.99
C ASP A 878 29.06 11.88 -39.23
N PHE A 879 30.01 11.37 -39.99
CA PHE A 879 30.06 9.95 -40.34
C PHE A 879 30.29 9.01 -39.13
N ASP A 880 30.82 9.54 -38.04
CA ASP A 880 31.07 8.78 -36.84
C ASP A 880 29.73 8.38 -36.16
N ASP A 881 28.64 9.13 -36.39
CA ASP A 881 27.28 8.80 -35.93
C ASP A 881 26.71 7.61 -36.66
N VAL A 882 26.90 7.53 -37.96
CA VAL A 882 26.53 6.36 -38.77
C VAL A 882 27.28 5.12 -38.30
N VAL A 883 28.54 5.27 -37.85
CA VAL A 883 29.36 4.19 -37.31
C VAL A 883 28.84 3.77 -35.92
N SER A 884 28.36 4.72 -35.11
CA SER A 884 27.77 4.44 -33.79
C SER A 884 26.45 3.67 -33.92
N LEU A 885 25.53 4.15 -34.76
CA LEU A 885 24.30 3.45 -35.06
C LEU A 885 24.56 2.04 -35.65
N TYR A 886 25.58 1.88 -36.50
CA TYR A 886 25.99 0.57 -37.02
C TYR A 886 26.49 -0.36 -35.91
N ALA A 887 27.19 0.15 -34.90
CA ALA A 887 27.68 -0.62 -33.79
C ALA A 887 26.52 -1.10 -32.86
N GLU A 888 25.48 -0.34 -32.78
CA GLU A 888 24.27 -0.63 -32.01
C GLU A 888 23.43 -1.73 -32.66
N VAL A 889 23.32 -1.72 -33.97
CA VAL A 889 22.59 -2.73 -34.78
C VAL A 889 23.30 -4.09 -34.84
N ASN A 890 24.61 -4.20 -34.53
CA ASN A 890 25.42 -5.43 -34.62
C ASN A 890 25.87 -5.96 -33.28
#